data_8144faf7a72af92511db43e33a95a62c
#
_entry.id   8144faf7a72af92511db43e33a95a62c
#
_cell.length_a   1.000
_cell.length_b   1.000
_cell.length_c   1.000
_cell.angle_alpha   90.00
_cell.angle_beta   90.00
_cell.angle_gamma   90.00
#
_symmetry.space_group_name_H-M   'P 1'
#
loop_
_entity.id
_entity.type
_entity.pdbx_description
1 polymer ?
#
loop_
_entity_poly.entity_id
_entity_poly.type
_entity_poly.pdbx_seq_one_letter_code
_entity_poly.pdbx_strand_id
1 'polypeptide(L)'
;GAYQSKKSPYYSWYCFEDYPDKYQSWSGFDTLPNVNELDLQYQDFIINNNESVLKYWLAQGIKGWRLDVVDEIPDQFLKNFYKTLKQENAEAVLIGEVWEDASHKASYGKIREYLNGDELDSVMNYPFRRILIDFILGHSDAKLAQRLVLSLYENYPLENFYAMMNLVGSHDEVRIMTILGEAQINEFMPDTEIADYQLPLEQYKLAMQRLKLLATWQMTFPGVPSIYYGDEVGMQGYKDPHNRGSFIWGNEDKKLLEWYKQIIAVRNANPALRTGSFKILQAEDDIFIYSRVINQGIDVFGQPAENGIFIVIFNRSKSEKYELTLEVPEISVGIMEDVLTSCQYSVSFGKVNLIVEPLSVIILQDVTPQYQKKAGILMHPTSLPSAYGQGTMGRAAYEFIDFLEKAGQSLWQILPLNIPDNVGSPYQSVSAFAGNVNLLDFEELMTSQLLTPALLNQFKAEFSAAQSCNSLTVCRKYLKVAFTNFKGSTDYEEFCQQQSFWLNDFALFMALSEKFSFKSWDKWPTALRVRETVAISQATAELLDEINYYKFTQYLFQRQWLKLKRYANSKGIKIIGDLPIFVSHNSADVWANQKIFKLATDGSPLTVAGVPPDYFSETGQLWGNPHYDWKVLAKTDYQWWIERFKTLLNLVDMIRVDHFRGFEAYWEVPFGQKDAVKGRWVKAPGQELFAAIRAKFGDLHIIAEDLGNITDEVIALKQHFDFPGMNILQFSLMIDENEEIKFTCDHNSIIYTGTHDNNTISGWLSQDLPEAKKTQIIKYLRTKVRKNCAESDLLLEFAYGSRAKFAIIPLQDWLNLDSSARMNLPGSVEANWQWQVQADCLSADLALKIKELVQYYNRQ
;
A
#
# COMPACT_ATOMS: atom_id res chain seq x y z
N GLY A 1 10.86 4.71 72.61
CA GLY A 1 9.95 3.62 72.83
C GLY A 1 10.68 2.32 73.07
N ALA A 2 10.92 1.51 72.02
CA ALA A 2 11.50 0.15 72.18
C ALA A 2 12.85 0.14 72.93
N TYR A 3 13.76 1.06 72.65
CA TYR A 3 15.06 1.20 73.23
C TYR A 3 15.00 1.55 74.75
N GLN A 4 13.91 2.22 75.15
CA GLN A 4 13.77 2.70 76.56
C GLN A 4 13.10 1.66 77.43
N SER A 5 12.31 0.74 76.96
CA SER A 5 11.56 -0.23 77.72
C SER A 5 11.15 -1.47 76.93
N LYS A 6 11.43 -2.68 77.51
CA LYS A 6 10.86 -3.93 76.97
C LYS A 6 9.33 -4.01 77.06
N LYS A 7 8.68 -3.14 77.78
CA LYS A 7 7.21 -3.02 77.84
C LYS A 7 6.62 -2.08 76.77
N SER A 8 7.46 -1.48 75.92
CA SER A 8 7.01 -0.67 74.81
C SER A 8 6.21 -1.52 73.89
N PRO A 9 5.07 -1.05 73.32
CA PRO A 9 4.32 -1.75 72.32
C PRO A 9 5.13 -1.95 71.02
N TYR A 10 6.21 -1.21 70.87
CA TYR A 10 7.12 -1.31 69.74
C TYR A 10 8.35 -2.18 69.95
N TYR A 11 8.45 -2.88 71.11
CA TYR A 11 9.64 -3.65 71.45
C TYR A 11 9.86 -4.83 70.48
N SER A 12 8.80 -5.57 70.15
CA SER A 12 8.85 -6.72 69.23
C SER A 12 9.07 -6.31 67.79
N TRP A 13 8.94 -5.04 67.42
CA TRP A 13 9.16 -4.53 66.12
C TRP A 13 10.65 -4.49 65.72
N TYR A 14 11.57 -4.66 66.67
CA TYR A 14 13.00 -4.61 66.43
C TYR A 14 13.69 -5.87 66.94
N CYS A 15 14.79 -6.26 66.27
CA CYS A 15 15.59 -7.44 66.62
C CYS A 15 16.74 -7.07 67.57
N PHE A 16 16.52 -7.18 68.88
CA PHE A 16 17.56 -6.99 69.87
C PHE A 16 18.37 -8.25 70.08
N GLU A 17 19.72 -8.16 70.05
CA GLU A 17 20.65 -9.23 70.35
C GLU A 17 21.02 -9.17 71.88
N ASP A 18 21.31 -8.01 72.37
CA ASP A 18 21.53 -7.72 73.81
C ASP A 18 20.91 -6.38 74.19
N TYR A 19 19.79 -6.42 74.93
CA TYR A 19 18.97 -5.27 75.24
C TYR A 19 19.58 -4.43 76.30
N PRO A 20 19.56 -3.08 76.16
CA PRO A 20 19.08 -2.29 75.07
C PRO A 20 20.15 -1.96 74.02
N ASP A 21 21.41 -2.28 74.28
CA ASP A 21 22.58 -1.68 73.65
C ASP A 21 22.98 -2.35 72.29
N LYS A 22 22.52 -3.60 72.10
CA LYS A 22 22.85 -4.31 70.84
C LYS A 22 21.62 -4.81 70.17
N TYR A 23 21.45 -4.36 68.91
CA TYR A 23 20.33 -4.70 68.01
C TYR A 23 20.82 -4.83 66.55
N GLN A 24 20.07 -5.51 65.74
CA GLN A 24 20.37 -5.61 64.34
C GLN A 24 20.16 -4.26 63.68
N SER A 25 21.09 -3.89 62.80
CA SER A 25 21.04 -2.64 62.03
C SER A 25 21.49 -2.88 60.61
N TRP A 26 20.95 -2.08 59.67
CA TRP A 26 21.26 -2.17 58.26
C TRP A 26 22.74 -1.82 58.03
N SER A 27 23.46 -2.77 57.35
CA SER A 27 24.91 -2.64 57.07
C SER A 27 25.77 -2.20 58.30
N GLY A 28 25.31 -2.44 59.53
CA GLY A 28 26.03 -2.11 60.74
C GLY A 28 25.92 -0.65 61.16
N PHE A 29 25.02 0.13 60.59
CA PHE A 29 24.74 1.52 60.99
C PHE A 29 23.75 1.57 62.16
N ASP A 30 24.21 1.87 63.38
CA ASP A 30 23.36 1.94 64.56
C ASP A 30 22.19 2.93 64.47
N THR A 31 22.27 3.90 63.59
CA THR A 31 21.21 4.86 63.32
C THR A 31 20.08 4.31 62.42
N LEU A 32 20.26 3.11 61.85
CA LEU A 32 19.31 2.43 60.97
C LEU A 32 18.97 1.03 61.52
N PRO A 33 18.22 0.94 62.66
CA PRO A 33 17.85 -0.35 63.21
C PRO A 33 16.92 -1.13 62.32
N ASN A 34 17.22 -2.42 62.07
CA ASN A 34 16.34 -3.30 61.33
C ASN A 34 15.03 -3.54 62.10
N VAL A 35 13.94 -3.52 61.35
CA VAL A 35 12.64 -3.92 61.85
C VAL A 35 12.46 -5.44 61.79
N ASN A 36 11.55 -5.98 62.57
CA ASN A 36 11.12 -7.36 62.48
C ASN A 36 9.86 -7.40 61.59
N GLU A 37 10.03 -7.57 60.29
CA GLU A 37 8.96 -7.55 59.28
C GLU A 37 7.94 -8.66 59.51
N LEU A 38 8.32 -9.73 60.21
CA LEU A 38 7.43 -10.84 60.52
C LEU A 38 6.63 -10.66 61.82
N ASP A 39 6.88 -9.59 62.59
CA ASP A 39 6.05 -9.23 63.73
C ASP A 39 4.61 -8.87 63.29
N LEU A 40 3.62 -9.50 63.89
CA LEU A 40 2.22 -9.34 63.47
C LEU A 40 1.71 -7.90 63.69
N GLN A 41 2.13 -7.22 64.80
CA GLN A 41 1.71 -5.85 65.06
C GLN A 41 2.37 -4.87 64.07
N TYR A 42 3.61 -5.15 63.65
CA TYR A 42 4.28 -4.38 62.62
C TYR A 42 3.57 -4.57 61.27
N GLN A 43 3.24 -5.81 60.92
CA GLN A 43 2.48 -6.09 59.68
C GLN A 43 1.09 -5.43 59.72
N ASP A 44 0.43 -5.43 60.84
CA ASP A 44 -0.84 -4.72 61.00
C ASP A 44 -0.72 -3.23 60.76
N PHE A 45 0.36 -2.62 61.24
CA PHE A 45 0.62 -1.19 61.06
C PHE A 45 0.93 -0.88 59.59
N ILE A 46 1.76 -1.69 58.94
CA ILE A 46 2.20 -1.43 57.56
C ILE A 46 1.16 -1.90 56.55
N ILE A 47 0.52 -3.09 56.71
CA ILE A 47 -0.22 -3.79 55.63
C ILE A 47 -1.70 -4.00 55.97
N ASN A 48 -2.01 -4.65 57.18
CA ASN A 48 -3.29 -5.36 57.28
C ASN A 48 -4.42 -4.48 57.83
N ASN A 49 -4.17 -3.60 58.79
CA ASN A 49 -5.19 -2.76 59.40
C ASN A 49 -5.86 -1.83 58.39
N ASN A 50 -7.10 -1.40 58.68
CA ASN A 50 -7.82 -0.47 57.85
C ASN A 50 -7.11 0.89 57.69
N GLU A 51 -6.35 1.32 58.73
CA GLU A 51 -5.56 2.55 58.74
C GLU A 51 -4.06 2.26 58.54
N SER A 52 -3.73 1.10 57.95
CA SER A 52 -2.33 0.76 57.65
C SER A 52 -1.70 1.73 56.67
N VAL A 53 -0.38 1.83 56.71
CA VAL A 53 0.39 2.69 55.78
C VAL A 53 0.05 2.40 54.35
N LEU A 54 -0.04 1.13 53.96
CA LEU A 54 -0.42 0.71 52.61
C LEU A 54 -1.79 1.28 52.17
N LYS A 55 -2.83 1.04 53.02
CA LYS A 55 -4.21 1.44 52.66
C LYS A 55 -4.41 2.95 52.75
N TYR A 56 -3.79 3.61 53.74
CA TYR A 56 -3.87 5.06 53.89
C TYR A 56 -3.41 5.79 52.62
N TRP A 57 -2.24 5.43 52.07
CA TRP A 57 -1.71 6.10 50.92
C TRP A 57 -2.46 5.73 49.62
N LEU A 58 -2.95 4.49 49.48
CA LEU A 58 -3.85 4.13 48.38
C LEU A 58 -5.11 4.98 48.38
N ALA A 59 -5.69 5.23 49.58
CA ALA A 59 -6.85 6.10 49.73
C ALA A 59 -6.55 7.57 49.34
N GLN A 60 -5.29 8.02 49.47
CA GLN A 60 -4.84 9.33 48.97
C GLN A 60 -4.67 9.36 47.44
N GLY A 61 -4.77 8.20 46.76
CA GLY A 61 -4.78 8.13 45.29
C GLY A 61 -3.47 7.70 44.66
N ILE A 62 -2.46 7.24 45.39
CA ILE A 62 -1.26 6.64 44.79
C ILE A 62 -1.66 5.38 44.00
N LYS A 63 -0.87 5.04 42.97
CA LYS A 63 -1.12 3.92 42.08
C LYS A 63 -0.23 2.70 42.30
N GLY A 64 0.59 2.74 43.32
CA GLY A 64 1.49 1.65 43.67
C GLY A 64 2.57 2.05 44.61
N TRP A 65 3.49 1.12 44.85
CA TRP A 65 4.58 1.25 45.78
C TRP A 65 5.90 0.83 45.12
N ARG A 66 6.97 1.55 45.43
CA ARG A 66 8.34 1.07 45.24
C ARG A 66 8.89 0.69 46.61
N LEU A 67 9.32 -0.56 46.78
CA LEU A 67 9.94 -1.05 47.99
C LEU A 67 11.47 -0.94 47.88
N ASP A 68 12.05 -0.36 48.90
CA ASP A 68 13.49 -0.18 49.05
C ASP A 68 14.12 -1.50 49.48
N VAL A 69 15.31 -1.83 48.95
CA VAL A 69 16.17 -2.95 49.34
C VAL A 69 15.38 -4.25 49.56
N VAL A 70 14.59 -4.68 48.56
CA VAL A 70 13.71 -5.87 48.74
C VAL A 70 14.48 -7.16 49.03
N ASP A 71 15.78 -7.18 48.73
CA ASP A 71 16.67 -8.30 49.07
C ASP A 71 16.76 -8.56 50.59
N GLU A 72 16.54 -7.54 51.41
CA GLU A 72 16.53 -7.61 52.85
C GLU A 72 15.15 -7.99 53.41
N ILE A 73 14.08 -7.88 52.63
CA ILE A 73 12.70 -8.12 53.09
C ILE A 73 12.34 -9.60 52.91
N PRO A 74 11.78 -10.25 53.97
CA PRO A 74 11.34 -11.65 53.88
C PRO A 74 10.24 -11.89 52.85
N ASP A 75 10.31 -13.02 52.08
CA ASP A 75 9.30 -13.37 51.05
C ASP A 75 7.87 -13.38 51.59
N GLN A 76 7.69 -13.86 52.87
CA GLN A 76 6.37 -13.90 53.51
C GLN A 76 5.77 -12.48 53.68
N PHE A 77 6.60 -11.47 53.98
CA PHE A 77 6.14 -10.07 54.05
C PHE A 77 5.77 -9.54 52.69
N LEU A 78 6.59 -9.80 51.68
CA LEU A 78 6.32 -9.38 50.30
C LEU A 78 5.01 -9.99 49.79
N LYS A 79 4.79 -11.30 49.99
CA LYS A 79 3.56 -11.99 49.63
C LYS A 79 2.32 -11.41 50.30
N ASN A 80 2.42 -11.09 51.58
CA ASN A 80 1.32 -10.45 52.30
C ASN A 80 1.05 -9.03 51.80
N PHE A 81 2.09 -8.26 51.53
CA PHE A 81 1.99 -6.90 51.00
C PHE A 81 1.34 -6.91 49.63
N TYR A 82 1.83 -7.75 48.73
CA TYR A 82 1.30 -7.92 47.36
C TYR A 82 -0.17 -8.32 47.40
N LYS A 83 -0.50 -9.36 48.15
CA LYS A 83 -1.88 -9.85 48.26
C LYS A 83 -2.83 -8.75 48.75
N THR A 84 -2.47 -8.02 49.77
CA THR A 84 -3.30 -6.95 50.32
C THR A 84 -3.41 -5.78 49.33
N LEU A 85 -2.31 -5.39 48.70
CA LEU A 85 -2.28 -4.35 47.68
C LEU A 85 -3.26 -4.66 46.54
N LYS A 86 -3.20 -5.90 46.00
CA LYS A 86 -4.07 -6.33 44.90
C LYS A 86 -5.54 -6.49 45.33
N GLN A 87 -5.82 -6.80 46.59
CA GLN A 87 -7.18 -6.82 47.11
C GLN A 87 -7.79 -5.41 47.23
N GLU A 88 -6.99 -4.43 47.63
CA GLU A 88 -7.44 -3.02 47.74
C GLU A 88 -7.56 -2.35 46.35
N ASN A 89 -6.61 -2.65 45.45
CA ASN A 89 -6.62 -2.14 44.10
C ASN A 89 -5.82 -3.09 43.17
N ALA A 90 -6.56 -3.83 42.32
CA ALA A 90 -5.97 -4.79 41.39
C ALA A 90 -4.99 -4.14 40.39
N GLU A 91 -5.20 -2.87 40.04
CA GLU A 91 -4.38 -2.11 39.09
C GLU A 91 -3.15 -1.46 39.75
N ALA A 92 -3.03 -1.51 41.09
CA ALA A 92 -1.88 -0.95 41.78
C ALA A 92 -0.62 -1.79 41.55
N VAL A 93 0.52 -1.12 41.33
CA VAL A 93 1.79 -1.73 40.94
C VAL A 93 2.73 -1.82 42.15
N LEU A 94 3.42 -2.96 42.30
CA LEU A 94 4.46 -3.15 43.32
C LEU A 94 5.82 -3.33 42.64
N ILE A 95 6.72 -2.36 42.82
CA ILE A 95 8.07 -2.34 42.23
C ILE A 95 9.09 -2.60 43.32
N GLY A 96 10.00 -3.53 43.07
CA GLY A 96 11.12 -3.80 43.97
C GLY A 96 12.43 -3.18 43.50
N GLU A 97 13.24 -2.69 44.46
CA GLU A 97 14.63 -2.37 44.15
C GLU A 97 15.48 -3.62 44.19
N VAL A 98 15.97 -4.03 43.02
CA VAL A 98 16.93 -5.14 42.83
C VAL A 98 18.00 -4.67 41.87
N TRP A 99 19.27 -4.80 42.29
CA TRP A 99 20.42 -4.28 41.55
C TRP A 99 20.95 -5.24 40.48
N GLU A 100 20.65 -6.52 40.61
CA GLU A 100 21.05 -7.56 39.66
C GLU A 100 19.85 -8.13 38.89
N ASP A 101 20.08 -9.22 38.15
CA ASP A 101 19.02 -9.95 37.49
C ASP A 101 18.08 -10.58 38.54
N ALA A 102 16.87 -10.05 38.65
CA ALA A 102 15.86 -10.47 39.62
C ALA A 102 15.33 -11.89 39.40
N SER A 103 15.45 -12.43 38.18
CA SER A 103 14.99 -13.78 37.84
C SER A 103 15.82 -14.89 38.47
N HIS A 104 17.07 -14.58 38.83
CA HIS A 104 18.04 -15.54 39.39
C HIS A 104 18.69 -15.05 40.69
N LYS A 105 18.11 -14.00 41.29
CA LYS A 105 18.67 -13.41 42.48
C LYS A 105 18.71 -14.41 43.63
N ALA A 106 19.86 -14.54 44.24
CA ALA A 106 20.05 -15.27 45.51
C ALA A 106 20.43 -14.30 46.59
N SER A 107 19.67 -14.29 47.67
CA SER A 107 20.00 -13.55 48.88
C SER A 107 19.75 -14.43 50.11
N TYR A 108 20.62 -14.31 51.15
CA TYR A 108 20.56 -15.09 52.41
C TYR A 108 20.48 -16.61 52.19
N GLY A 109 21.16 -17.11 51.09
CA GLY A 109 21.24 -18.53 50.81
C GLY A 109 19.98 -19.10 50.15
N LYS A 110 19.05 -18.26 49.72
CA LYS A 110 17.82 -18.64 48.99
C LYS A 110 17.75 -17.97 47.64
N ILE A 111 17.22 -18.66 46.65
CA ILE A 111 16.80 -18.05 45.38
C ILE A 111 15.49 -17.34 45.69
N ARG A 112 15.43 -16.08 45.27
CA ARG A 112 14.24 -15.21 45.47
C ARG A 112 13.21 -15.48 44.39
N GLU A 113 11.94 -15.40 44.78
CA GLU A 113 10.79 -15.72 43.89
C GLU A 113 10.03 -14.49 43.41
N TYR A 114 10.68 -13.34 43.30
CA TYR A 114 10.10 -12.02 43.04
C TYR A 114 9.10 -11.95 41.92
N LEU A 115 9.29 -12.76 40.85
CA LEU A 115 8.55 -12.67 39.60
C LEU A 115 7.60 -13.87 39.38
N ASN A 116 7.30 -14.63 40.46
CA ASN A 116 6.38 -15.77 40.39
C ASN A 116 4.89 -15.36 40.42
N GLY A 117 4.58 -14.06 40.45
CA GLY A 117 3.22 -13.53 40.38
C GLY A 117 2.54 -13.27 41.73
N ASP A 118 3.27 -13.37 42.85
CA ASP A 118 2.72 -13.19 44.19
C ASP A 118 3.60 -12.30 45.13
N GLU A 119 4.67 -11.69 44.57
CA GLU A 119 5.55 -10.80 45.31
C GLU A 119 5.70 -9.41 44.66
N LEU A 120 6.13 -9.33 43.42
CA LEU A 120 6.37 -8.07 42.72
C LEU A 120 5.77 -8.09 41.30
N ASP A 121 5.24 -6.97 40.83
CA ASP A 121 4.86 -6.76 39.44
C ASP A 121 6.07 -6.40 38.58
N SER A 122 7.07 -5.69 39.18
CA SER A 122 8.18 -5.10 38.45
C SER A 122 9.38 -4.91 39.35
N VAL A 123 10.54 -4.68 38.76
CA VAL A 123 11.78 -4.32 39.45
C VAL A 123 12.45 -3.12 38.78
N MET A 124 13.31 -2.43 39.53
CA MET A 124 14.19 -1.41 38.96
C MET A 124 15.28 -2.10 38.13
N ASN A 125 15.31 -1.77 36.81
CA ASN A 125 16.13 -2.50 35.81
C ASN A 125 17.58 -1.96 35.75
N TYR A 126 18.34 -2.16 36.81
CA TYR A 126 19.78 -1.82 36.86
C TYR A 126 20.62 -2.63 35.86
N PRO A 127 20.33 -3.91 35.56
CA PRO A 127 21.02 -4.62 34.50
C PRO A 127 20.89 -3.94 33.12
N PHE A 128 19.71 -3.46 32.77
CA PHE A 128 19.49 -2.69 31.53
C PHE A 128 20.35 -1.43 31.48
N ARG A 129 20.37 -0.65 32.59
CA ARG A 129 21.21 0.55 32.71
C ARG A 129 22.67 0.22 32.43
N ARG A 130 23.19 -0.83 33.02
CA ARG A 130 24.60 -1.26 32.85
C ARG A 130 24.90 -1.67 31.42
N ILE A 131 24.02 -2.49 30.80
CA ILE A 131 24.19 -2.94 29.41
C ILE A 131 24.29 -1.75 28.47
N LEU A 132 23.39 -0.77 28.60
CA LEU A 132 23.38 0.41 27.76
C LEU A 132 24.61 1.28 27.93
N ILE A 133 24.99 1.57 29.15
CA ILE A 133 26.18 2.41 29.47
C ILE A 133 27.44 1.72 28.91
N ASP A 134 27.62 0.44 29.18
CA ASP A 134 28.81 -0.30 28.76
C ASP A 134 28.90 -0.36 27.22
N PHE A 135 27.76 -0.53 26.53
CA PHE A 135 27.73 -0.47 25.07
C PHE A 135 28.05 0.93 24.56
N ILE A 136 27.40 1.97 25.06
CA ILE A 136 27.60 3.35 24.57
C ILE A 136 29.03 3.85 24.81
N LEU A 137 29.65 3.46 25.92
CA LEU A 137 31.05 3.82 26.24
C LEU A 137 32.09 2.96 25.50
N GLY A 138 31.67 1.83 24.92
CA GLY A 138 32.60 0.91 24.26
C GLY A 138 33.26 -0.10 25.19
N HIS A 139 32.74 -0.26 26.39
CA HIS A 139 33.22 -1.28 27.36
C HIS A 139 32.73 -2.69 26.96
N SER A 140 31.66 -2.78 26.22
CA SER A 140 31.16 -4.03 25.59
C SER A 140 30.87 -3.83 24.11
N ASP A 141 31.01 -4.87 23.30
CA ASP A 141 30.59 -4.87 21.91
C ASP A 141 29.07 -5.12 21.76
N ALA A 142 28.54 -4.92 20.54
CA ALA A 142 27.12 -5.11 20.28
C ALA A 142 26.67 -6.57 20.49
N LYS A 143 27.54 -7.56 20.25
CA LYS A 143 27.23 -8.99 20.46
C LYS A 143 27.08 -9.33 21.93
N LEU A 144 27.92 -8.75 22.81
CA LEU A 144 27.78 -8.91 24.25
C LEU A 144 26.49 -8.23 24.74
N ALA A 145 26.25 -6.99 24.31
CA ALA A 145 25.01 -6.28 24.64
C ALA A 145 23.77 -7.08 24.20
N GLN A 146 23.78 -7.66 23.00
CA GLN A 146 22.72 -8.54 22.50
C GLN A 146 22.48 -9.74 23.43
N ARG A 147 23.53 -10.45 23.80
CA ARG A 147 23.39 -11.64 24.67
C ARG A 147 22.79 -11.27 26.02
N LEU A 148 23.24 -10.16 26.60
CA LEU A 148 22.74 -9.70 27.90
C LEU A 148 21.28 -9.24 27.83
N VAL A 149 20.89 -8.50 26.76
CA VAL A 149 19.50 -8.08 26.52
C VAL A 149 18.61 -9.30 26.31
N LEU A 150 19.04 -10.29 25.51
CA LEU A 150 18.28 -11.51 25.28
C LEU A 150 18.17 -12.35 26.56
N SER A 151 19.20 -12.41 27.40
CA SER A 151 19.13 -13.08 28.69
C SER A 151 18.02 -12.50 29.56
N LEU A 152 17.90 -11.18 29.66
CA LEU A 152 16.81 -10.54 30.39
C LEU A 152 15.45 -10.86 29.75
N TYR A 153 15.36 -10.82 28.40
CA TYR A 153 14.11 -11.10 27.68
C TYR A 153 13.64 -12.55 27.87
N GLU A 154 14.56 -13.51 27.90
CA GLU A 154 14.26 -14.94 28.04
C GLU A 154 14.00 -15.36 29.48
N ASN A 155 14.63 -14.69 30.47
CA ASN A 155 14.56 -15.06 31.86
C ASN A 155 13.34 -14.48 32.59
N TYR A 156 12.81 -13.33 32.14
CA TYR A 156 11.67 -12.68 32.78
C TYR A 156 10.35 -13.14 32.18
N PRO A 157 9.29 -13.39 32.97
CA PRO A 157 7.94 -13.48 32.43
C PRO A 157 7.60 -12.26 31.59
N LEU A 158 6.84 -12.45 30.50
CA LEU A 158 6.60 -11.42 29.50
C LEU A 158 6.01 -10.13 30.13
N GLU A 159 5.03 -10.29 31.00
CA GLU A 159 4.36 -9.20 31.69
C GLU A 159 5.35 -8.40 32.55
N ASN A 160 6.21 -9.10 33.27
CA ASN A 160 7.23 -8.45 34.11
C ASN A 160 8.30 -7.75 33.28
N PHE A 161 8.74 -8.35 32.15
CA PHE A 161 9.70 -7.73 31.22
C PHE A 161 9.18 -6.40 30.67
N TYR A 162 7.91 -6.35 30.28
CA TYR A 162 7.28 -5.13 29.78
C TYR A 162 6.87 -4.14 30.88
N ALA A 163 6.86 -4.57 32.11
CA ALA A 163 6.61 -3.74 33.30
C ALA A 163 7.89 -3.24 33.98
N MET A 164 9.10 -3.73 33.61
CA MET A 164 10.35 -3.32 34.23
C MET A 164 10.55 -1.81 34.19
N MET A 165 10.95 -1.24 35.34
CA MET A 165 11.30 0.17 35.46
C MET A 165 12.69 0.42 34.86
N ASN A 166 12.74 0.82 33.61
CA ASN A 166 13.97 1.08 32.86
C ASN A 166 14.54 2.45 33.26
N LEU A 167 15.54 2.46 34.14
CA LEU A 167 16.24 3.67 34.57
C LEU A 167 17.63 3.77 33.91
N VAL A 168 18.12 4.98 33.76
CA VAL A 168 19.50 5.27 33.36
C VAL A 168 20.22 6.14 34.41
N GLY A 169 19.48 6.86 35.22
CA GLY A 169 19.95 7.60 36.38
C GLY A 169 19.08 7.29 37.59
N SER A 170 19.65 7.41 38.80
CA SER A 170 18.94 7.32 40.10
C SER A 170 19.65 8.18 41.15
N HIS A 171 19.03 8.27 42.32
CA HIS A 171 19.62 8.96 43.48
C HIS A 171 20.83 8.20 44.08
N ASP A 172 21.04 6.94 43.73
CA ASP A 172 22.13 6.10 44.25
C ASP A 172 23.31 6.00 43.26
N GLU A 173 23.14 6.59 42.06
CA GLU A 173 24.11 6.48 40.98
C GLU A 173 24.69 7.84 40.60
N VAL A 174 25.92 7.83 40.09
CA VAL A 174 26.52 9.00 39.44
C VAL A 174 25.62 9.50 38.31
N ARG A 175 25.44 10.82 38.16
CA ARG A 175 24.64 11.43 37.10
C ARG A 175 25.06 10.90 35.72
N ILE A 176 24.09 10.57 34.92
CA ILE A 176 24.37 9.94 33.63
C ILE A 176 25.22 10.82 32.70
N MET A 177 25.04 12.13 32.75
CA MET A 177 25.83 13.08 31.98
C MET A 177 27.33 13.03 32.36
N THR A 178 27.62 12.90 33.69
CA THR A 178 28.97 12.77 34.21
C THR A 178 29.66 11.46 33.77
N ILE A 179 28.88 10.35 33.77
CA ILE A 179 29.37 9.04 33.29
C ILE A 179 29.69 9.07 31.82
N LEU A 180 28.74 9.53 31.00
CA LEU A 180 28.88 9.53 29.51
C LEU A 180 29.95 10.50 29.02
N GLY A 181 30.31 11.52 29.81
CA GLY A 181 31.42 12.42 29.60
C GLY A 181 32.77 11.87 30.03
N GLU A 182 32.80 10.66 30.61
CA GLU A 182 34.05 10.05 31.12
C GLU A 182 34.80 11.01 32.06
N ALA A 183 34.06 11.56 33.04
CA ALA A 183 34.60 12.56 33.98
C ALA A 183 35.87 12.06 34.66
N GLN A 184 36.90 12.90 34.74
CA GLN A 184 38.18 12.59 35.35
C GLN A 184 38.14 12.89 36.83
N ILE A 185 37.29 12.20 37.59
CA ILE A 185 37.16 12.30 39.05
C ILE A 185 37.77 11.05 39.68
N ASN A 186 38.56 11.25 40.71
CA ASN A 186 39.17 10.15 41.47
C ASN A 186 38.89 10.30 42.96
N GLU A 187 39.01 9.23 43.75
CA GLU A 187 38.72 9.17 45.15
C GLU A 187 39.63 10.06 46.04
N PHE A 188 40.71 10.60 45.50
CA PHE A 188 41.62 11.46 46.23
C PHE A 188 41.36 12.95 46.01
N MET A 189 40.40 13.33 45.17
CA MET A 189 40.00 14.72 44.99
C MET A 189 39.27 15.21 46.23
N PRO A 190 39.53 16.46 46.63
CA PRO A 190 38.80 17.11 47.74
C PRO A 190 37.31 17.17 47.42
N ASP A 191 36.45 16.96 48.40
CA ASP A 191 35.00 16.94 48.26
C ASP A 191 34.45 18.24 47.64
N THR A 192 35.05 19.37 47.97
CA THR A 192 34.73 20.68 47.42
C THR A 192 35.07 20.79 45.94
N GLU A 193 36.11 20.14 45.45
CA GLU A 193 36.45 20.09 44.04
C GLU A 193 35.51 19.15 43.26
N ILE A 194 35.09 18.04 43.88
CA ILE A 194 34.11 17.12 43.33
C ILE A 194 32.74 17.81 43.20
N ALA A 195 32.33 18.58 44.21
CA ALA A 195 31.07 19.30 44.23
C ALA A 195 30.97 20.34 43.12
N ASP A 196 32.07 20.99 42.78
CA ASP A 196 32.14 22.04 41.74
C ASP A 196 32.57 21.52 40.36
N TYR A 197 32.84 20.23 40.25
CA TYR A 197 33.31 19.64 38.99
C TYR A 197 32.30 19.77 37.86
N GLN A 198 32.76 20.28 36.74
CA GLN A 198 31.99 20.34 35.47
C GLN A 198 32.83 19.73 34.37
N LEU A 199 32.17 18.97 33.46
CA LEU A 199 32.81 18.40 32.29
C LEU A 199 33.39 19.50 31.41
N PRO A 200 34.63 19.35 30.90
CA PRO A 200 35.15 20.18 29.82
C PRO A 200 34.20 20.19 28.63
N LEU A 201 34.15 21.30 27.90
CA LEU A 201 33.17 21.52 26.82
C LEU A 201 33.12 20.39 25.80
N GLU A 202 34.27 19.84 25.41
CA GLU A 202 34.28 18.76 24.39
C GLU A 202 33.78 17.43 24.99
N GLN A 203 34.06 17.15 26.24
CA GLN A 203 33.49 16.00 26.95
C GLN A 203 31.97 16.16 27.15
N TYR A 204 31.52 17.38 27.49
CA TYR A 204 30.10 17.69 27.60
C TYR A 204 29.36 17.47 26.26
N LYS A 205 29.92 17.95 25.13
CA LYS A 205 29.34 17.73 23.81
C LYS A 205 29.26 16.25 23.45
N LEU A 206 30.30 15.49 23.75
CA LEU A 206 30.32 14.02 23.54
C LEU A 206 29.28 13.33 24.42
N ALA A 207 29.21 13.69 25.70
CA ALA A 207 28.21 13.17 26.64
C ALA A 207 26.78 13.45 26.15
N MET A 208 26.53 14.63 25.62
CA MET A 208 25.24 15.00 25.02
C MET A 208 24.84 14.10 23.86
N GLN A 209 25.76 13.78 22.93
CA GLN A 209 25.50 12.89 21.81
C GLN A 209 25.20 11.48 22.32
N ARG A 210 26.00 10.97 23.24
CA ARG A 210 25.82 9.65 23.87
C ARG A 210 24.51 9.56 24.67
N LEU A 211 24.14 10.63 25.38
CA LEU A 211 22.89 10.67 26.15
C LEU A 211 21.67 10.65 25.23
N LYS A 212 21.74 11.29 24.06
CA LYS A 212 20.67 11.18 23.07
C LYS A 212 20.46 9.74 22.58
N LEU A 213 21.55 9.00 22.30
CA LEU A 213 21.47 7.58 21.95
C LEU A 213 20.83 6.78 23.09
N LEU A 214 21.33 6.93 24.30
CA LEU A 214 20.89 6.20 25.49
C LEU A 214 19.42 6.49 25.83
N ALA A 215 19.02 7.76 25.84
CA ALA A 215 17.63 8.17 26.11
C ALA A 215 16.67 7.64 25.03
N THR A 216 17.11 7.64 23.76
CA THR A 216 16.30 7.08 22.68
C THR A 216 16.12 5.57 22.86
N TRP A 217 17.18 4.85 23.26
CA TRP A 217 17.07 3.43 23.56
C TRP A 217 16.07 3.19 24.71
N GLN A 218 16.21 3.93 25.81
CA GLN A 218 15.29 3.85 26.96
C GLN A 218 13.82 4.07 26.55
N MET A 219 13.54 5.03 25.65
CA MET A 219 12.17 5.36 25.22
C MET A 219 11.60 4.39 24.19
N THR A 220 12.42 3.68 23.44
CA THR A 220 11.95 2.77 22.37
C THR A 220 12.00 1.29 22.76
N PHE A 221 12.67 0.95 23.86
CA PHE A 221 12.78 -0.41 24.39
C PHE A 221 11.51 -0.87 25.14
N PRO A 222 11.23 -2.19 25.23
CA PRO A 222 10.20 -2.73 26.13
C PRO A 222 10.46 -2.35 27.59
N GLY A 223 9.39 -2.13 28.34
CA GLY A 223 9.45 -1.71 29.74
C GLY A 223 8.98 -0.27 29.95
N VAL A 224 9.06 0.24 31.16
CA VAL A 224 8.58 1.56 31.57
C VAL A 224 9.77 2.48 31.82
N PRO A 225 10.03 3.46 30.93
CA PRO A 225 11.15 4.38 31.10
C PRO A 225 10.96 5.26 32.34
N SER A 226 12.00 5.38 33.16
CA SER A 226 12.05 6.26 34.32
C SER A 226 13.19 7.27 34.19
N ILE A 227 12.84 8.55 34.23
CA ILE A 227 13.80 9.66 34.12
C ILE A 227 14.10 10.15 35.53
N TYR A 228 15.38 10.12 35.93
CA TYR A 228 15.80 10.78 37.16
C TYR A 228 15.89 12.29 36.90
N TYR A 229 15.26 13.09 37.78
CA TYR A 229 15.15 14.54 37.58
C TYR A 229 16.48 15.19 37.23
N GLY A 230 16.48 16.03 36.21
CA GLY A 230 17.66 16.77 35.78
C GLY A 230 18.51 16.05 34.73
N ASP A 231 18.35 14.74 34.49
CA ASP A 231 19.03 14.04 33.39
C ASP A 231 18.57 14.61 32.07
N GLU A 232 17.27 14.95 31.92
CA GLU A 232 16.65 15.53 30.73
C GLU A 232 17.13 16.95 30.41
N VAL A 233 17.83 17.61 31.33
CA VAL A 233 18.39 18.97 31.19
C VAL A 233 19.91 19.01 31.34
N GLY A 234 20.56 17.84 31.41
CA GLY A 234 22.02 17.71 31.40
C GLY A 234 22.69 18.02 32.74
N MET A 235 21.98 17.81 33.88
CA MET A 235 22.60 17.95 35.19
C MET A 235 23.77 16.99 35.36
N GLN A 236 24.84 17.50 36.00
CA GLN A 236 26.04 16.75 36.32
C GLN A 236 26.12 16.53 37.83
N GLY A 237 26.86 15.57 38.26
CA GLY A 237 27.09 15.26 39.66
C GLY A 237 27.75 13.88 39.82
N TYR A 238 28.63 13.74 40.79
CA TYR A 238 29.33 12.50 41.11
C TYR A 238 28.51 11.63 42.09
N LYS A 239 29.13 10.79 42.88
CA LYS A 239 28.46 9.95 43.88
C LYS A 239 27.69 10.78 44.90
N ASP A 240 26.78 10.14 45.63
CA ASP A 240 26.09 10.71 46.77
C ASP A 240 27.07 11.48 47.70
N PRO A 241 26.78 12.74 48.08
CA PRO A 241 25.52 13.49 47.84
C PRO A 241 25.47 14.37 46.58
N HIS A 242 26.56 14.40 45.79
CA HIS A 242 26.71 15.33 44.66
C HIS A 242 25.77 15.05 43.48
N ASN A 243 25.25 13.81 43.35
CA ASN A 243 24.21 13.43 42.36
C ASN A 243 22.81 13.96 42.73
N ARG A 244 22.59 14.44 43.97
CA ARG A 244 21.30 14.90 44.51
C ARG A 244 21.17 16.42 44.57
N GLY A 245 21.90 17.14 43.71
CA GLY A 245 21.82 18.60 43.61
C GLY A 245 20.42 19.09 43.26
N SER A 246 20.07 20.32 43.68
CA SER A 246 18.79 20.94 43.29
C SER A 246 18.66 21.11 41.79
N PHE A 247 17.43 21.07 41.27
CA PHE A 247 17.17 21.28 39.87
C PHE A 247 17.67 22.66 39.38
N ILE A 248 18.28 22.70 38.21
CA ILE A 248 19.00 23.88 37.69
C ILE A 248 18.05 24.86 36.96
N TRP A 249 17.01 25.34 37.64
CA TRP A 249 16.02 26.24 37.06
C TRP A 249 16.64 27.44 36.34
N GLY A 250 16.25 27.62 35.06
CA GLY A 250 16.74 28.72 34.21
C GLY A 250 18.09 28.46 33.53
N ASN A 251 18.76 27.34 33.85
CA ASN A 251 20.05 26.93 33.26
C ASN A 251 19.95 25.55 32.58
N GLU A 252 18.74 25.16 32.17
CA GLU A 252 18.48 23.89 31.47
C GLU A 252 19.14 23.84 30.12
N ASP A 253 19.71 22.72 29.71
CA ASP A 253 20.06 22.48 28.33
C ASP A 253 18.78 22.26 27.50
N LYS A 254 18.33 23.33 26.85
CA LYS A 254 17.07 23.34 26.08
C LYS A 254 17.10 22.40 24.90
N LYS A 255 18.26 22.12 24.31
CA LYS A 255 18.37 21.18 23.17
C LYS A 255 18.18 19.73 23.62
N LEU A 256 18.69 19.39 24.78
CA LEU A 256 18.50 18.07 25.37
C LEU A 256 17.04 17.90 25.82
N LEU A 257 16.48 18.91 26.47
CA LEU A 257 15.09 18.90 26.91
C LEU A 257 14.12 18.69 25.73
N GLU A 258 14.33 19.39 24.61
CA GLU A 258 13.51 19.21 23.41
C GLU A 258 13.68 17.81 22.81
N TRP A 259 14.89 17.23 22.86
CA TRP A 259 15.12 15.85 22.43
C TRP A 259 14.28 14.86 23.28
N TYR A 260 14.35 14.98 24.60
CA TYR A 260 13.53 14.15 25.50
C TYR A 260 12.02 14.30 25.21
N LYS A 261 11.53 15.53 25.05
CA LYS A 261 10.14 15.77 24.70
C LYS A 261 9.75 15.08 23.40
N GLN A 262 10.61 15.17 22.38
CA GLN A 262 10.37 14.55 21.09
C GLN A 262 10.28 13.02 21.18
N ILE A 263 11.25 12.36 21.79
CA ILE A 263 11.27 10.89 21.90
C ILE A 263 10.18 10.35 22.83
N ILE A 264 9.80 11.09 23.87
CA ILE A 264 8.66 10.76 24.74
C ILE A 264 7.35 10.87 23.93
N ALA A 265 7.18 11.93 23.13
CA ALA A 265 6.01 12.08 22.28
C ALA A 265 5.90 10.94 21.24
N VAL A 266 7.02 10.56 20.61
CA VAL A 266 7.09 9.42 19.69
C VAL A 266 6.63 8.13 20.39
N ARG A 267 7.13 7.82 21.59
CA ARG A 267 6.71 6.65 22.37
C ARG A 267 5.22 6.70 22.71
N ASN A 268 4.74 7.83 23.21
CA ASN A 268 3.37 7.95 23.69
C ASN A 268 2.34 7.87 22.55
N ALA A 269 2.69 8.38 21.38
CA ALA A 269 1.83 8.32 20.19
C ALA A 269 1.75 6.91 19.57
N ASN A 270 2.72 6.01 19.86
CA ASN A 270 2.87 4.76 19.13
C ASN A 270 2.79 3.53 20.05
N PRO A 271 1.65 2.79 20.04
CA PRO A 271 1.48 1.57 20.84
C PRO A 271 2.57 0.53 20.58
N ALA A 272 3.08 0.39 19.36
CA ALA A 272 4.14 -0.56 19.04
C ALA A 272 5.42 -0.34 19.84
N LEU A 273 5.77 0.89 20.22
CA LEU A 273 6.91 1.18 21.09
C LEU A 273 6.65 0.85 22.57
N ARG A 274 5.39 0.64 22.96
CA ARG A 274 5.00 0.28 24.35
C ARG A 274 4.80 -1.22 24.48
N THR A 275 3.87 -1.79 23.72
CA THR A 275 3.44 -3.19 23.81
C THR A 275 3.65 -4.00 22.52
N GLY A 276 4.39 -3.47 21.54
CA GLY A 276 4.77 -4.22 20.34
C GLY A 276 5.80 -5.30 20.64
N SER A 277 5.86 -6.33 19.80
CA SER A 277 6.89 -7.37 19.87
C SER A 277 8.30 -6.76 19.75
N PHE A 278 9.27 -7.43 20.35
CA PHE A 278 10.67 -7.02 20.34
C PHE A 278 11.51 -8.08 19.64
N LYS A 279 12.34 -7.65 18.68
CA LYS A 279 13.27 -8.54 17.99
C LYS A 279 14.55 -7.80 17.64
N ILE A 280 15.70 -8.34 18.02
CA ILE A 280 17.00 -7.83 17.58
C ILE A 280 17.24 -8.29 16.14
N LEU A 281 17.48 -7.32 15.23
CA LEU A 281 17.71 -7.57 13.79
C LEU A 281 19.21 -7.71 13.49
N GLN A 282 20.04 -6.88 14.11
CA GLN A 282 21.50 -6.93 13.95
C GLN A 282 22.21 -6.38 15.19
N ALA A 283 23.28 -7.03 15.60
CA ALA A 283 24.18 -6.54 16.63
C ALA A 283 25.62 -6.91 16.24
N GLU A 284 26.36 -5.95 15.73
CA GLU A 284 27.73 -6.16 15.23
C GLU A 284 28.56 -4.90 15.39
N ASP A 285 29.75 -5.02 15.92
CA ASP A 285 30.68 -3.93 16.20
C ASP A 285 30.05 -2.76 17.01
N ASP A 286 29.84 -1.62 16.39
CA ASP A 286 29.27 -0.43 16.97
C ASP A 286 27.76 -0.25 16.61
N ILE A 287 27.19 -1.20 15.88
CA ILE A 287 25.80 -1.14 15.41
C ILE A 287 24.93 -2.06 16.24
N PHE A 288 23.80 -1.51 16.70
CA PHE A 288 22.75 -2.27 17.38
C PHE A 288 21.38 -1.91 16.79
N ILE A 289 20.63 -2.93 16.32
CA ILE A 289 19.37 -2.72 15.60
C ILE A 289 18.31 -3.67 16.12
N TYR A 290 17.13 -3.12 16.42
CA TYR A 290 15.97 -3.93 16.78
C TYR A 290 14.67 -3.39 16.17
N SER A 291 13.68 -4.25 16.06
CA SER A 291 12.31 -3.89 15.66
C SER A 291 11.34 -3.92 16.83
N ARG A 292 10.30 -3.09 16.73
CA ARG A 292 9.11 -3.07 17.57
C ARG A 292 7.90 -3.13 16.66
N VAL A 293 7.08 -4.17 16.80
CA VAL A 293 6.01 -4.45 15.82
C VAL A 293 4.71 -4.80 16.53
N ILE A 294 3.63 -4.14 16.13
CA ILE A 294 2.25 -4.61 16.29
C ILE A 294 1.73 -4.88 14.89
N ASN A 295 1.28 -6.10 14.66
CA ASN A 295 0.68 -6.53 13.40
C ASN A 295 -0.67 -7.21 13.65
N GLN A 296 -1.57 -7.16 12.67
CA GLN A 296 -2.92 -7.75 12.78
C GLN A 296 -3.80 -7.15 13.89
N GLY A 297 -3.51 -5.94 14.36
CA GLY A 297 -4.32 -5.23 15.34
C GLY A 297 -4.23 -5.76 16.77
N ILE A 298 -3.19 -6.56 17.09
CA ILE A 298 -3.03 -7.22 18.39
C ILE A 298 -1.60 -7.02 18.91
N ASP A 299 -1.48 -6.63 20.18
CA ASP A 299 -0.19 -6.50 20.86
C ASP A 299 0.34 -7.83 21.42
N VAL A 300 1.51 -7.82 22.09
CA VAL A 300 2.13 -9.02 22.66
C VAL A 300 1.30 -9.71 23.74
N PHE A 301 0.33 -9.02 24.33
CA PHE A 301 -0.57 -9.55 25.36
C PHE A 301 -1.90 -10.02 24.79
N GLY A 302 -2.08 -10.01 23.45
CA GLY A 302 -3.34 -10.35 22.80
C GLY A 302 -4.42 -9.27 22.90
N GLN A 303 -4.05 -8.03 23.27
CA GLN A 303 -4.99 -6.93 23.40
C GLN A 303 -5.08 -6.15 22.08
N PRO A 304 -6.28 -5.62 21.71
CA PRO A 304 -6.43 -4.79 20.53
C PRO A 304 -5.53 -3.55 20.60
N ALA A 305 -4.74 -3.32 19.57
CA ALA A 305 -3.85 -2.18 19.48
C ALA A 305 -3.61 -1.77 18.02
N GLU A 306 -3.30 -0.50 17.79
CA GLU A 306 -3.01 0.03 16.47
C GLU A 306 -1.73 -0.59 15.89
N ASN A 307 -1.77 -0.99 14.62
CA ASN A 307 -0.60 -1.52 13.92
C ASN A 307 0.50 -0.48 13.82
N GLY A 308 1.73 -0.94 13.96
CA GLY A 308 2.91 -0.11 13.77
C GLY A 308 4.16 -0.96 13.66
N ILE A 309 5.05 -0.58 12.74
CA ILE A 309 6.35 -1.22 12.53
C ILE A 309 7.41 -0.15 12.72
N PHE A 310 8.30 -0.39 13.68
CA PHE A 310 9.43 0.47 13.99
C PHE A 310 10.72 -0.33 13.92
N ILE A 311 11.76 0.29 13.35
CA ILE A 311 13.14 -0.21 13.42
C ILE A 311 13.99 0.89 14.04
N VAL A 312 14.68 0.55 15.12
CA VAL A 312 15.56 1.47 15.84
C VAL A 312 17.00 1.04 15.61
N ILE A 313 17.83 1.98 15.14
CA ILE A 313 19.18 1.74 14.67
C ILE A 313 20.12 2.66 15.44
N PHE A 314 21.10 2.10 16.13
CA PHE A 314 22.12 2.83 16.88
C PHE A 314 23.48 2.63 16.23
N ASN A 315 24.21 3.73 16.03
CA ASN A 315 25.63 3.73 15.77
C ASN A 315 26.35 4.49 16.90
N ARG A 316 27.09 3.77 17.74
CA ARG A 316 27.86 4.37 18.84
C ARG A 316 29.26 4.82 18.45
N SER A 317 29.75 4.45 17.25
CA SER A 317 31.08 4.82 16.81
C SER A 317 31.27 6.34 16.82
N LYS A 318 32.43 6.80 17.22
CA LYS A 318 32.79 8.23 17.19
C LYS A 318 33.18 8.72 15.79
N SER A 319 33.55 7.80 14.89
CA SER A 319 34.14 8.13 13.57
C SER A 319 33.58 7.35 12.41
N GLU A 320 33.12 6.11 12.64
CA GLU A 320 32.75 5.21 11.57
C GLU A 320 31.31 5.42 11.14
N LYS A 321 31.13 5.53 9.83
CA LYS A 321 29.85 5.57 9.13
C LYS A 321 29.54 4.20 8.56
N TYR A 322 28.30 3.73 8.69
CA TYR A 322 27.91 2.41 8.22
C TYR A 322 26.88 2.52 7.08
N GLU A 323 27.11 1.82 6.00
CA GLU A 323 26.14 1.57 4.93
C GLU A 323 25.45 0.23 5.21
N LEU A 324 24.13 0.27 5.45
CA LEU A 324 23.37 -0.90 5.87
C LEU A 324 22.32 -1.27 4.85
N THR A 325 22.18 -2.57 4.64
CA THR A 325 21.00 -3.16 3.97
C THR A 325 20.26 -4.01 4.99
N LEU A 326 19.13 -3.51 5.47
CA LEU A 326 18.33 -4.20 6.49
C LEU A 326 17.20 -4.99 5.86
N GLU A 327 16.98 -6.20 6.38
CA GLU A 327 15.80 -6.99 6.07
C GLU A 327 14.62 -6.55 6.95
N VAL A 328 13.50 -6.24 6.32
CA VAL A 328 12.23 -5.83 6.95
C VAL A 328 11.16 -6.81 6.48
N PRO A 329 11.10 -8.02 7.06
CA PRO A 329 10.21 -9.07 6.56
C PRO A 329 8.72 -8.71 6.63
N GLU A 330 8.36 -7.78 7.52
CA GLU A 330 6.98 -7.30 7.69
C GLU A 330 6.52 -6.40 6.53
N ILE A 331 7.45 -5.81 5.76
CA ILE A 331 7.15 -4.88 4.67
C ILE A 331 7.86 -5.38 3.41
N SER A 332 7.15 -6.06 2.51
CA SER A 332 7.77 -6.48 1.25
C SER A 332 8.16 -5.28 0.38
N VAL A 333 7.32 -4.26 0.38
CA VAL A 333 7.50 -3.00 -0.34
C VAL A 333 6.78 -1.87 0.40
N GLY A 334 7.44 -0.74 0.58
CA GLY A 334 6.85 0.38 1.32
C GLY A 334 7.79 1.57 1.45
N ILE A 335 7.44 2.45 2.37
CA ILE A 335 8.21 3.63 2.74
C ILE A 335 8.38 3.60 4.25
N MET A 336 9.61 3.66 4.72
CA MET A 336 9.92 3.94 6.11
C MET A 336 10.40 5.39 6.25
N GLU A 337 9.93 6.08 7.27
CA GLU A 337 10.35 7.44 7.57
C GLU A 337 11.09 7.47 8.90
N ASP A 338 12.23 8.14 8.94
CA ASP A 338 12.88 8.44 10.22
C ASP A 338 12.09 9.52 10.95
N VAL A 339 11.47 9.15 12.06
CA VAL A 339 10.60 10.05 12.84
C VAL A 339 11.33 11.24 13.48
N LEU A 340 12.67 11.22 13.51
CA LEU A 340 13.50 12.30 14.05
C LEU A 340 13.82 13.37 13.01
N THR A 341 13.97 12.98 11.73
CA THR A 341 14.44 13.84 10.64
C THR A 341 13.44 13.98 9.50
N SER A 342 12.38 13.17 9.47
CA SER A 342 11.43 13.04 8.36
C SER A 342 12.06 12.57 7.04
N CYS A 343 13.28 12.02 7.07
CA CYS A 343 13.89 11.40 5.91
C CYS A 343 13.17 10.11 5.56
N GLN A 344 12.84 9.92 4.27
CA GLN A 344 12.14 8.73 3.79
C GLN A 344 13.08 7.76 3.08
N TYR A 345 12.88 6.48 3.34
CA TYR A 345 13.64 5.36 2.80
C TYR A 345 12.69 4.37 2.14
N SER A 346 12.98 4.02 0.88
CA SER A 346 12.19 3.04 0.14
C SER A 346 12.53 1.62 0.58
N VAL A 347 11.50 0.84 0.92
CA VAL A 347 11.62 -0.61 1.10
C VAL A 347 11.30 -1.29 -0.22
N SER A 348 12.18 -2.16 -0.70
CA SER A 348 11.99 -2.95 -1.92
C SER A 348 12.39 -4.40 -1.65
N PHE A 349 11.49 -5.33 -2.00
CA PHE A 349 11.69 -6.77 -1.74
C PHE A 349 12.08 -7.09 -0.28
N GLY A 350 11.44 -6.40 0.66
CA GLY A 350 11.70 -6.60 2.09
C GLY A 350 13.03 -6.03 2.58
N LYS A 351 13.68 -5.14 1.82
CA LYS A 351 14.98 -4.56 2.16
C LYS A 351 14.93 -3.04 2.10
N VAL A 352 15.60 -2.40 3.05
CA VAL A 352 15.85 -0.95 3.08
C VAL A 352 17.36 -0.69 3.13
N ASN A 353 17.82 0.25 2.31
CA ASN A 353 19.22 0.70 2.29
C ASN A 353 19.30 2.07 2.94
N LEU A 354 20.24 2.25 3.86
CA LEU A 354 20.44 3.51 4.57
C LEU A 354 21.89 3.68 5.03
N ILE A 355 22.20 4.89 5.37
CA ILE A 355 23.50 5.29 5.90
C ILE A 355 23.29 5.76 7.34
N VAL A 356 24.12 5.25 8.26
CA VAL A 356 24.06 5.59 9.68
C VAL A 356 25.33 6.34 10.06
N GLU A 357 25.18 7.62 10.34
CA GLU A 357 26.29 8.50 10.69
C GLU A 357 26.87 8.16 12.08
N PRO A 358 28.11 8.59 12.41
CA PRO A 358 28.68 8.39 13.75
C PRO A 358 27.86 9.03 14.85
N LEU A 359 27.81 8.40 16.04
CA LEU A 359 27.07 8.86 17.22
C LEU A 359 25.63 9.29 16.90
N SER A 360 24.95 8.47 16.11
CA SER A 360 23.58 8.75 15.65
C SER A 360 22.61 7.62 15.93
N VAL A 361 21.34 7.97 15.97
CA VAL A 361 20.22 7.04 16.06
C VAL A 361 19.20 7.37 14.97
N ILE A 362 18.63 6.35 14.37
CA ILE A 362 17.54 6.46 13.40
C ILE A 362 16.36 5.65 13.95
N ILE A 363 15.16 6.24 13.94
CA ILE A 363 13.92 5.55 14.29
C ILE A 363 13.06 5.49 13.04
N LEU A 364 13.12 4.40 12.32
CA LEU A 364 12.28 4.18 11.13
C LEU A 364 10.88 3.74 11.56
N GLN A 365 9.88 4.43 11.06
CA GLN A 365 8.46 4.07 11.15
C GLN A 365 7.94 3.71 9.77
N ASP A 366 7.15 2.65 9.68
CA ASP A 366 6.39 2.36 8.46
C ASP A 366 5.33 3.43 8.26
N VAL A 367 5.53 4.23 7.23
CA VAL A 367 4.58 5.24 6.74
C VAL A 367 4.05 4.88 5.37
N THR A 368 4.16 3.61 4.99
CA THR A 368 3.64 3.13 3.72
C THR A 368 2.17 3.52 3.64
N PRO A 369 1.77 4.36 2.68
CA PRO A 369 0.37 4.68 2.51
C PRO A 369 -0.39 3.36 2.35
N GLN A 370 -1.39 3.14 3.17
CA GLN A 370 -2.30 2.00 3.00
C GLN A 370 -3.21 2.26 1.79
N TYR A 371 -2.60 2.37 0.59
CA TYR A 371 -3.38 2.24 -0.61
C TYR A 371 -3.82 0.78 -0.69
N GLN A 372 -5.13 0.57 -0.73
CA GLN A 372 -5.65 -0.76 -1.03
C GLN A 372 -5.07 -1.19 -2.37
N LYS A 373 -4.04 -2.03 -2.33
CA LYS A 373 -3.54 -2.71 -3.52
C LYS A 373 -4.66 -3.61 -4.02
N LYS A 374 -4.94 -3.56 -5.32
CA LYS A 374 -5.99 -4.37 -5.92
C LYS A 374 -5.44 -5.30 -6.98
N ALA A 375 -6.15 -6.38 -7.21
CA ALA A 375 -5.87 -7.31 -8.29
C ALA A 375 -7.03 -7.37 -9.27
N GLY A 376 -6.71 -7.60 -10.54
CA GLY A 376 -7.69 -7.70 -11.61
C GLY A 376 -7.25 -8.61 -12.74
N ILE A 377 -8.23 -8.95 -13.58
CA ILE A 377 -8.03 -9.71 -14.80
C ILE A 377 -8.38 -8.84 -16.01
N LEU A 378 -7.49 -8.84 -17.01
CA LEU A 378 -7.75 -8.30 -18.34
C LEU A 378 -8.38 -9.39 -19.21
N MET A 379 -9.64 -9.19 -19.60
CA MET A 379 -10.33 -10.03 -20.56
C MET A 379 -11.52 -9.30 -21.18
N HIS A 380 -11.58 -9.22 -22.50
CA HIS A 380 -12.72 -8.61 -23.18
C HIS A 380 -13.93 -9.55 -23.21
N PRO A 381 -15.18 -9.07 -23.12
CA PRO A 381 -16.38 -9.91 -23.16
C PRO A 381 -16.48 -10.80 -24.39
N THR A 382 -15.94 -10.41 -25.56
CA THR A 382 -15.91 -11.27 -26.76
C THR A 382 -15.12 -12.56 -26.58
N SER A 383 -14.18 -12.58 -25.62
CA SER A 383 -13.36 -13.75 -25.28
C SER A 383 -14.02 -14.71 -24.29
N LEU A 384 -15.23 -14.41 -23.82
CA LEU A 384 -16.00 -15.32 -22.96
C LEU A 384 -16.42 -16.58 -23.69
N PRO A 385 -16.59 -17.71 -22.97
CA PRO A 385 -17.11 -18.92 -23.57
C PRO A 385 -18.48 -18.69 -24.21
N SER A 386 -18.71 -19.21 -25.40
CA SER A 386 -19.98 -19.06 -26.09
C SER A 386 -20.25 -20.27 -26.98
N ALA A 387 -21.51 -20.70 -27.01
CA ALA A 387 -22.00 -21.68 -27.97
C ALA A 387 -22.17 -21.12 -29.39
N TYR A 388 -21.96 -19.81 -29.59
CA TYR A 388 -22.24 -19.10 -30.85
C TYR A 388 -20.97 -18.55 -31.54
N GLY A 389 -19.78 -18.87 -31.06
CA GLY A 389 -18.50 -18.43 -31.65
C GLY A 389 -17.96 -17.08 -31.17
N GLN A 390 -18.69 -16.33 -30.36
CA GLN A 390 -18.25 -15.08 -29.74
C GLN A 390 -18.95 -14.89 -28.39
N GLY A 391 -18.21 -14.43 -27.37
CA GLY A 391 -18.75 -14.11 -26.06
C GLY A 391 -19.79 -12.99 -26.10
N THR A 392 -20.76 -13.07 -25.19
CA THR A 392 -21.89 -12.13 -25.07
C THR A 392 -22.09 -11.69 -23.62
N MET A 393 -22.98 -10.72 -23.39
CA MET A 393 -23.42 -10.29 -22.07
C MET A 393 -24.38 -11.29 -21.37
N GLY A 394 -24.40 -12.55 -21.86
CA GLY A 394 -25.24 -13.61 -21.34
C GLY A 394 -24.61 -14.34 -20.15
N ARG A 395 -25.10 -15.58 -19.93
CA ARG A 395 -24.77 -16.41 -18.75
C ARG A 395 -23.27 -16.50 -18.46
N ALA A 396 -22.42 -16.68 -19.50
CA ALA A 396 -20.98 -16.79 -19.31
C ALA A 396 -20.33 -15.53 -18.73
N ALA A 397 -20.89 -14.34 -18.98
CA ALA A 397 -20.40 -13.10 -18.38
C ALA A 397 -20.70 -13.03 -16.88
N TYR A 398 -21.86 -13.49 -16.44
CA TYR A 398 -22.20 -13.59 -15.02
C TYR A 398 -21.37 -14.67 -14.31
N GLU A 399 -21.17 -15.83 -14.92
CA GLU A 399 -20.30 -16.89 -14.40
C GLU A 399 -18.84 -16.43 -14.30
N PHE A 400 -18.36 -15.59 -15.20
CA PHE A 400 -17.03 -15.00 -15.11
C PHE A 400 -16.91 -14.00 -13.94
N ILE A 401 -17.95 -13.19 -13.69
CA ILE A 401 -17.98 -12.31 -12.50
C ILE A 401 -17.93 -13.13 -11.20
N ASP A 402 -18.69 -14.25 -11.14
CA ASP A 402 -18.66 -15.16 -10.01
C ASP A 402 -17.27 -15.83 -9.85
N PHE A 403 -16.58 -16.12 -10.94
CA PHE A 403 -15.20 -16.60 -10.93
C PHE A 403 -14.24 -15.54 -10.36
N LEU A 404 -14.36 -14.27 -10.79
CA LEU A 404 -13.55 -13.17 -10.27
C LEU A 404 -13.74 -13.00 -8.76
N GLU A 405 -14.97 -13.04 -8.26
CA GLU A 405 -15.27 -12.99 -6.82
C GLU A 405 -14.58 -14.14 -6.06
N LYS A 406 -14.73 -15.38 -6.55
CA LYS A 406 -14.10 -16.57 -5.96
C LYS A 406 -12.58 -16.50 -5.97
N ALA A 407 -12.00 -15.90 -7.02
CA ALA A 407 -10.57 -15.69 -7.18
C ALA A 407 -10.04 -14.48 -6.35
N GLY A 408 -10.90 -13.79 -5.59
CA GLY A 408 -10.52 -12.62 -4.80
C GLY A 408 -10.12 -11.41 -5.64
N GLN A 409 -10.53 -11.37 -6.92
CA GLN A 409 -10.28 -10.23 -7.79
C GLN A 409 -11.29 -9.12 -7.51
N SER A 410 -10.84 -7.87 -7.61
CA SER A 410 -11.69 -6.68 -7.42
C SER A 410 -11.80 -5.82 -8.67
N LEU A 411 -11.04 -6.15 -9.73
CA LEU A 411 -11.00 -5.40 -10.98
C LEU A 411 -11.20 -6.32 -12.19
N TRP A 412 -12.02 -5.86 -13.13
CA TRP A 412 -12.17 -6.47 -14.46
C TRP A 412 -11.86 -5.42 -15.51
N GLN A 413 -10.73 -5.57 -16.22
CA GLN A 413 -10.38 -4.69 -17.33
C GLN A 413 -10.87 -5.26 -18.65
N ILE A 414 -11.50 -4.40 -19.45
CA ILE A 414 -12.02 -4.72 -20.77
C ILE A 414 -11.44 -3.77 -21.81
N LEU A 415 -11.53 -4.16 -23.09
CA LEU A 415 -11.21 -3.32 -24.24
C LEU A 415 -12.42 -2.43 -24.61
N PRO A 416 -12.32 -1.51 -25.59
CA PRO A 416 -13.45 -0.66 -25.96
C PRO A 416 -14.69 -1.47 -26.33
N LEU A 417 -15.84 -1.04 -25.79
CA LEU A 417 -17.13 -1.69 -26.03
C LEU A 417 -17.81 -1.30 -27.36
N ASN A 418 -17.10 -0.55 -28.17
CA ASN A 418 -17.63 0.03 -29.38
C ASN A 418 -17.80 -1.01 -30.51
N ILE A 419 -18.61 -0.68 -31.52
CA ILE A 419 -18.81 -1.50 -32.70
C ILE A 419 -17.48 -1.60 -33.44
N PRO A 420 -16.88 -2.81 -33.59
CA PRO A 420 -15.59 -2.96 -34.25
C PRO A 420 -15.67 -2.71 -35.77
N ASP A 421 -14.51 -2.46 -36.36
CA ASP A 421 -14.39 -2.39 -37.80
C ASP A 421 -14.50 -3.79 -38.48
N ASN A 422 -14.29 -3.83 -39.82
CA ASN A 422 -14.39 -5.08 -40.60
C ASN A 422 -13.33 -6.13 -40.28
N VAL A 423 -12.23 -5.73 -39.61
CA VAL A 423 -11.16 -6.66 -39.15
C VAL A 423 -11.32 -7.06 -37.68
N GLY A 424 -12.35 -6.54 -37.01
CA GLY A 424 -12.73 -6.88 -35.65
C GLY A 424 -12.09 -5.98 -34.57
N SER A 425 -11.33 -4.93 -34.98
CA SER A 425 -10.68 -4.04 -34.00
C SER A 425 -11.68 -3.14 -33.27
N PRO A 426 -11.76 -3.18 -31.94
CA PRO A 426 -12.63 -2.29 -31.18
C PRO A 426 -12.09 -0.84 -31.09
N TYR A 427 -10.83 -0.61 -31.52
CA TYR A 427 -10.20 0.72 -31.55
C TYR A 427 -10.52 1.51 -32.84
N GLN A 428 -10.95 0.83 -33.90
CA GLN A 428 -11.39 1.44 -35.15
C GLN A 428 -12.91 1.30 -35.27
N SER A 429 -13.65 2.14 -34.58
CA SER A 429 -15.11 2.03 -34.49
C SER A 429 -15.85 3.04 -35.38
N VAL A 430 -17.04 2.65 -35.82
CA VAL A 430 -17.99 3.53 -36.55
C VAL A 430 -18.63 4.59 -35.63
N SER A 431 -18.47 4.47 -34.34
CA SER A 431 -18.85 5.49 -33.35
C SER A 431 -18.09 5.32 -32.04
N ALA A 432 -17.64 6.43 -31.44
CA ALA A 432 -17.02 6.49 -30.12
C ALA A 432 -18.02 6.30 -28.96
N PHE A 433 -19.32 6.29 -29.24
CA PHE A 433 -20.40 6.23 -28.25
C PHE A 433 -21.22 4.94 -28.35
N ALA A 434 -21.44 4.43 -29.56
CA ALA A 434 -22.30 3.28 -29.78
C ALA A 434 -21.67 1.96 -29.35
N GLY A 435 -22.43 1.15 -28.62
CA GLY A 435 -22.01 -0.16 -28.11
C GLY A 435 -22.13 -1.26 -29.16
N ASN A 436 -21.26 -2.28 -29.03
CA ASN A 436 -21.19 -3.44 -29.93
C ASN A 436 -22.40 -4.37 -29.72
N VAL A 437 -23.31 -4.37 -30.71
CA VAL A 437 -24.53 -5.20 -30.69
C VAL A 437 -24.25 -6.71 -30.73
N ASN A 438 -23.04 -7.14 -31.14
CA ASN A 438 -22.66 -8.55 -31.09
C ASN A 438 -22.48 -9.07 -29.67
N LEU A 439 -22.36 -8.19 -28.70
CA LEU A 439 -22.31 -8.57 -27.28
C LEU A 439 -23.68 -8.85 -26.68
N LEU A 440 -24.80 -8.59 -27.41
CA LEU A 440 -26.15 -8.82 -26.90
C LEU A 440 -26.41 -10.30 -26.59
N ASP A 441 -27.07 -10.51 -25.46
CA ASP A 441 -27.63 -11.81 -25.09
C ASP A 441 -28.99 -11.99 -25.75
N PHE A 442 -29.07 -12.88 -26.73
CA PHE A 442 -30.33 -13.20 -27.45
C PHE A 442 -31.27 -14.06 -26.60
N GLU A 443 -30.80 -14.74 -25.56
CA GLU A 443 -31.67 -15.45 -24.61
C GLU A 443 -32.51 -14.46 -23.80
N GLU A 444 -31.93 -13.29 -23.46
CA GLU A 444 -32.68 -12.22 -22.80
C GLU A 444 -33.76 -11.63 -23.75
N LEU A 445 -33.51 -11.57 -25.03
CA LEU A 445 -34.53 -11.13 -25.99
C LEU A 445 -35.72 -12.10 -26.08
N MET A 446 -35.47 -13.41 -25.92
CA MET A 446 -36.52 -14.40 -25.82
C MET A 446 -37.31 -14.26 -24.53
N THR A 447 -36.65 -14.13 -23.36
CA THR A 447 -37.33 -13.93 -22.11
C THR A 447 -38.13 -12.63 -22.06
N SER A 448 -37.70 -11.61 -22.78
CA SER A 448 -38.42 -10.35 -22.95
C SER A 448 -39.51 -10.43 -24.06
N GLN A 449 -39.82 -11.61 -24.58
CA GLN A 449 -40.82 -11.87 -25.61
C GLN A 449 -40.57 -11.13 -26.96
N LEU A 450 -39.34 -10.68 -27.18
CA LEU A 450 -38.94 -10.04 -28.46
C LEU A 450 -38.56 -11.07 -29.51
N LEU A 451 -38.18 -12.28 -29.10
CA LEU A 451 -37.96 -13.44 -29.96
C LEU A 451 -38.71 -14.66 -29.42
N THR A 452 -39.11 -15.57 -30.34
CA THR A 452 -39.67 -16.87 -29.94
C THR A 452 -38.56 -17.90 -29.72
N PRO A 453 -38.79 -18.98 -28.96
CA PRO A 453 -37.82 -20.07 -28.76
C PRO A 453 -37.32 -20.68 -30.09
N ALA A 454 -38.22 -20.78 -31.09
CA ALA A 454 -37.86 -21.29 -32.41
C ALA A 454 -36.89 -20.36 -33.18
N LEU A 455 -37.15 -19.04 -33.10
CA LEU A 455 -36.26 -18.05 -33.71
C LEU A 455 -34.90 -17.98 -32.99
N LEU A 456 -34.85 -18.14 -31.68
CA LEU A 456 -33.61 -18.22 -30.93
C LEU A 456 -32.76 -19.43 -31.35
N ASN A 457 -33.41 -20.61 -31.53
CA ASN A 457 -32.69 -21.79 -31.98
C ASN A 457 -32.15 -21.63 -33.43
N GLN A 458 -32.92 -21.00 -34.30
CA GLN A 458 -32.45 -20.66 -35.66
C GLN A 458 -31.29 -19.67 -35.60
N PHE A 459 -31.37 -18.63 -34.79
CA PHE A 459 -30.27 -17.70 -34.55
C PHE A 459 -29.00 -18.43 -34.12
N LYS A 460 -29.09 -19.31 -33.11
CA LYS A 460 -27.96 -20.10 -32.61
C LYS A 460 -27.30 -20.91 -33.72
N ALA A 461 -28.07 -21.58 -34.52
CA ALA A 461 -27.56 -22.38 -35.63
C ALA A 461 -26.90 -21.54 -36.75
N GLU A 462 -27.55 -20.45 -37.15
CA GLU A 462 -27.02 -19.54 -38.20
C GLU A 462 -25.78 -18.80 -37.71
N PHE A 463 -25.76 -18.34 -36.47
CA PHE A 463 -24.61 -17.60 -35.88
C PHE A 463 -23.37 -18.52 -35.73
N SER A 464 -23.55 -19.75 -35.29
CA SER A 464 -22.45 -20.74 -35.16
C SER A 464 -21.89 -21.14 -36.55
N ALA A 465 -22.71 -21.14 -37.57
CA ALA A 465 -22.27 -21.45 -38.91
C ALA A 465 -21.66 -20.25 -39.66
N ALA A 466 -21.85 -19.03 -39.12
CA ALA A 466 -21.33 -17.81 -39.74
C ALA A 466 -19.83 -17.69 -39.48
N GLN A 467 -19.02 -17.44 -40.53
CA GLN A 467 -17.66 -16.96 -40.33
C GLN A 467 -17.71 -15.55 -39.70
N SER A 468 -16.66 -15.15 -38.98
CA SER A 468 -16.60 -13.91 -38.19
C SER A 468 -17.08 -12.64 -38.92
N CYS A 469 -16.83 -12.55 -40.22
CA CYS A 469 -17.29 -11.43 -41.05
C CYS A 469 -18.82 -11.41 -41.33
N ASN A 470 -19.53 -12.51 -41.14
CA ASN A 470 -20.97 -12.59 -41.35
C ASN A 470 -21.80 -12.54 -40.04
N SER A 471 -21.18 -12.54 -38.90
CA SER A 471 -21.86 -12.55 -37.61
C SER A 471 -22.75 -11.32 -37.40
N LEU A 472 -22.30 -10.13 -37.81
CA LEU A 472 -23.08 -8.89 -37.77
C LEU A 472 -24.35 -8.99 -38.61
N THR A 473 -24.28 -9.62 -39.78
CA THR A 473 -25.44 -9.81 -40.70
C THR A 473 -26.48 -10.73 -40.04
N VAL A 474 -26.04 -11.79 -39.38
CA VAL A 474 -26.93 -12.72 -38.65
C VAL A 474 -27.58 -12.00 -37.47
N CYS A 475 -26.81 -11.31 -36.63
CA CYS A 475 -27.34 -10.53 -35.52
C CYS A 475 -28.40 -9.55 -35.98
N ARG A 476 -28.13 -8.81 -37.05
CA ARG A 476 -29.03 -7.83 -37.62
C ARG A 476 -30.34 -8.44 -38.06
N LYS A 477 -30.34 -9.58 -38.75
CA LYS A 477 -31.55 -10.29 -39.16
C LYS A 477 -32.51 -10.51 -38.01
N TYR A 478 -32.03 -11.03 -36.88
CA TYR A 478 -32.87 -11.35 -35.74
C TYR A 478 -33.18 -10.14 -34.85
N LEU A 479 -32.30 -9.13 -34.80
CA LEU A 479 -32.61 -7.85 -34.16
C LEU A 479 -33.72 -7.08 -34.89
N LYS A 480 -33.82 -7.16 -36.24
CA LYS A 480 -34.96 -6.60 -37.00
C LYS A 480 -36.27 -7.29 -36.63
N VAL A 481 -36.29 -8.60 -36.41
CA VAL A 481 -37.47 -9.31 -35.89
C VAL A 481 -37.80 -8.85 -34.47
N ALA A 482 -36.81 -8.74 -33.60
CA ALA A 482 -37.00 -8.23 -32.24
C ALA A 482 -37.57 -6.79 -32.24
N PHE A 483 -37.06 -5.92 -33.11
CA PHE A 483 -37.57 -4.56 -33.29
C PHE A 483 -39.05 -4.52 -33.71
N THR A 484 -39.43 -5.37 -34.67
CA THR A 484 -40.85 -5.46 -35.11
C THR A 484 -41.77 -5.87 -33.94
N ASN A 485 -41.30 -6.68 -33.04
CA ASN A 485 -42.06 -7.14 -31.86
C ASN A 485 -42.06 -6.11 -30.71
N PHE A 486 -41.13 -5.14 -30.74
CA PHE A 486 -40.99 -4.12 -29.71
C PHE A 486 -42.14 -3.08 -29.82
N LYS A 487 -42.82 -2.83 -28.69
CA LYS A 487 -43.97 -1.91 -28.63
C LYS A 487 -43.66 -0.52 -28.05
N GLY A 488 -42.35 -0.25 -27.83
CA GLY A 488 -41.93 0.92 -27.08
C GLY A 488 -42.03 0.70 -25.57
N SER A 489 -41.38 1.58 -24.84
CA SER A 489 -41.49 1.66 -23.36
C SER A 489 -41.00 3.03 -22.90
N THR A 490 -41.43 3.43 -21.69
CA THR A 490 -40.98 4.69 -21.08
C THR A 490 -39.46 4.74 -20.96
N ASP A 491 -38.83 3.60 -20.56
CA ASP A 491 -37.37 3.50 -20.43
C ASP A 491 -36.64 3.70 -21.76
N TYR A 492 -37.26 3.29 -22.88
CA TYR A 492 -36.72 3.51 -24.23
C TYR A 492 -36.81 5.00 -24.64
N GLU A 493 -37.90 5.65 -24.30
CA GLU A 493 -38.08 7.08 -24.57
C GLU A 493 -37.09 7.92 -23.76
N GLU A 494 -36.95 7.61 -22.47
CA GLU A 494 -35.96 8.24 -21.60
C GLU A 494 -34.53 8.03 -22.11
N PHE A 495 -34.18 6.81 -22.54
CA PHE A 495 -32.90 6.51 -23.16
C PHE A 495 -32.65 7.38 -24.40
N CYS A 496 -33.61 7.45 -25.30
CA CYS A 496 -33.50 8.27 -26.52
C CYS A 496 -33.30 9.76 -26.19
N GLN A 497 -33.96 10.26 -25.17
CA GLN A 497 -33.81 11.64 -24.70
C GLN A 497 -32.43 11.88 -24.08
N GLN A 498 -32.01 11.01 -23.13
CA GLN A 498 -30.74 11.13 -22.43
C GLN A 498 -29.54 10.99 -23.35
N GLN A 499 -29.61 10.16 -24.40
CA GLN A 499 -28.54 9.92 -25.35
C GLN A 499 -28.62 10.76 -26.60
N SER A 500 -29.51 11.74 -26.65
CA SER A 500 -29.81 12.57 -27.84
C SER A 500 -28.58 13.29 -28.43
N PHE A 501 -27.55 13.53 -27.64
CA PHE A 501 -26.32 14.20 -28.05
C PHE A 501 -25.62 13.47 -29.22
N TRP A 502 -25.65 12.12 -29.23
CA TRP A 502 -24.95 11.31 -30.23
C TRP A 502 -25.89 10.34 -30.95
N LEU A 503 -26.94 9.85 -30.29
CA LEU A 503 -27.76 8.72 -30.76
C LEU A 503 -28.51 9.01 -32.06
N ASN A 504 -29.00 10.25 -32.24
CA ASN A 504 -29.73 10.63 -33.46
C ASN A 504 -28.81 10.64 -34.66
N ASP A 505 -27.62 11.23 -34.50
CA ASP A 505 -26.63 11.30 -35.60
C ASP A 505 -26.05 9.92 -35.94
N PHE A 506 -25.78 9.10 -34.91
CA PHE A 506 -25.34 7.71 -35.10
C PHE A 506 -26.40 6.89 -35.85
N ALA A 507 -27.65 6.94 -35.46
CA ALA A 507 -28.71 6.16 -36.08
C ALA A 507 -28.96 6.57 -37.55
N LEU A 508 -28.94 7.88 -37.81
CA LEU A 508 -29.04 8.39 -39.19
C LEU A 508 -27.80 8.02 -40.01
N PHE A 509 -26.58 8.13 -39.43
CA PHE A 509 -25.34 7.70 -40.11
C PHE A 509 -25.40 6.24 -40.51
N MET A 510 -25.84 5.36 -39.62
CA MET A 510 -25.95 3.92 -39.90
C MET A 510 -27.02 3.63 -40.97
N ALA A 511 -28.17 4.30 -40.92
CA ALA A 511 -29.23 4.15 -41.93
C ALA A 511 -28.76 4.63 -43.32
N LEU A 512 -28.03 5.75 -43.39
CA LEU A 512 -27.42 6.23 -44.63
C LEU A 512 -26.30 5.29 -45.10
N SER A 513 -25.48 4.76 -44.21
CA SER A 513 -24.43 3.79 -44.56
C SER A 513 -25.01 2.55 -45.23
N GLU A 514 -26.14 2.03 -44.72
CA GLU A 514 -26.88 0.95 -45.39
C GLU A 514 -27.37 1.35 -46.78
N LYS A 515 -28.03 2.51 -46.84
CA LYS A 515 -28.57 3.04 -48.12
C LYS A 515 -27.49 3.16 -49.20
N PHE A 516 -26.26 3.54 -48.80
CA PHE A 516 -25.11 3.68 -49.68
C PHE A 516 -24.18 2.46 -49.67
N SER A 517 -24.67 1.27 -49.28
CA SER A 517 -23.92 -0.01 -49.32
C SER A 517 -22.58 0.08 -48.56
N PHE A 518 -22.58 0.74 -47.42
CA PHE A 518 -21.41 0.94 -46.50
C PHE A 518 -20.23 1.67 -47.13
N LYS A 519 -20.47 2.48 -48.20
CA LYS A 519 -19.44 3.39 -48.69
C LYS A 519 -19.14 4.47 -47.64
N SER A 520 -17.87 4.85 -47.55
CA SER A 520 -17.44 5.93 -46.64
C SER A 520 -18.22 7.23 -46.89
N TRP A 521 -18.58 7.94 -45.84
CA TRP A 521 -19.45 9.12 -45.87
C TRP A 521 -18.92 10.28 -46.76
N ASP A 522 -17.62 10.41 -46.93
CA ASP A 522 -16.97 11.38 -47.82
C ASP A 522 -17.28 11.11 -49.29
N LYS A 523 -17.79 9.93 -49.62
CA LYS A 523 -18.25 9.55 -50.98
C LYS A 523 -19.76 9.65 -51.13
N TRP A 524 -20.52 10.10 -50.12
CA TRP A 524 -21.97 10.32 -50.23
C TRP A 524 -22.28 11.57 -51.05
N PRO A 525 -23.55 11.74 -51.50
CA PRO A 525 -24.00 12.97 -52.16
C PRO A 525 -23.63 14.20 -51.33
N THR A 526 -23.17 15.25 -52.04
CA THR A 526 -22.60 16.45 -51.37
C THR A 526 -23.51 17.01 -50.27
N ALA A 527 -24.81 17.14 -50.52
CA ALA A 527 -25.77 17.67 -49.57
C ALA A 527 -25.82 16.88 -48.24
N LEU A 528 -25.72 15.55 -48.33
CA LEU A 528 -25.64 14.65 -47.14
C LEU A 528 -24.24 14.65 -46.53
N ARG A 529 -23.19 14.70 -47.32
CA ARG A 529 -21.80 14.76 -46.86
C ARG A 529 -21.56 16.03 -46.03
N VAL A 530 -22.00 17.20 -46.48
CA VAL A 530 -21.83 18.48 -45.78
C VAL A 530 -22.96 18.76 -44.78
N ARG A 531 -23.90 17.82 -44.62
CA ARG A 531 -25.03 17.89 -43.68
C ARG A 531 -25.95 19.12 -43.92
N GLU A 532 -26.33 19.38 -45.18
CA GLU A 532 -27.33 20.42 -45.47
C GLU A 532 -28.65 20.14 -44.72
N THR A 533 -29.18 21.12 -44.01
CA THR A 533 -30.34 20.94 -43.12
C THR A 533 -31.53 20.30 -43.83
N VAL A 534 -31.85 20.72 -45.11
CA VAL A 534 -32.97 20.19 -45.87
C VAL A 534 -32.73 18.71 -46.24
N ALA A 535 -31.51 18.38 -46.71
CA ALA A 535 -31.15 17.02 -47.08
C ALA A 535 -31.18 16.07 -45.86
N ILE A 536 -30.70 16.53 -44.70
CA ILE A 536 -30.76 15.76 -43.47
C ILE A 536 -32.20 15.54 -43.02
N SER A 537 -33.06 16.57 -43.05
CA SER A 537 -34.48 16.42 -42.68
C SER A 537 -35.23 15.46 -43.58
N GLN A 538 -34.98 15.52 -44.91
CA GLN A 538 -35.56 14.59 -45.87
C GLN A 538 -35.10 13.15 -45.65
N ALA A 539 -33.78 12.95 -45.46
CA ALA A 539 -33.21 11.62 -45.18
C ALA A 539 -33.74 11.05 -43.83
N THR A 540 -33.89 11.88 -42.80
CA THR A 540 -34.47 11.47 -41.51
C THR A 540 -35.92 11.01 -41.69
N ALA A 541 -36.72 11.73 -42.45
CA ALA A 541 -38.10 11.33 -42.71
C ALA A 541 -38.21 10.05 -43.55
N GLU A 542 -37.35 9.90 -44.57
CA GLU A 542 -37.32 8.73 -45.46
C GLU A 542 -36.86 7.44 -44.74
N LEU A 543 -35.88 7.57 -43.81
CA LEU A 543 -35.23 6.44 -43.15
C LEU A 543 -35.67 6.28 -41.67
N LEU A 544 -36.87 6.74 -41.34
CA LEU A 544 -37.33 6.78 -39.96
C LEU A 544 -37.35 5.40 -39.28
N ASP A 545 -37.73 4.36 -40.01
CA ASP A 545 -37.81 2.99 -39.50
C ASP A 545 -36.41 2.43 -39.21
N GLU A 546 -35.47 2.65 -40.12
CA GLU A 546 -34.06 2.26 -39.94
C GLU A 546 -33.41 3.03 -38.77
N ILE A 547 -33.68 4.32 -38.62
CA ILE A 547 -33.20 5.15 -37.52
C ILE A 547 -33.73 4.60 -36.19
N ASN A 548 -35.01 4.30 -36.11
CA ASN A 548 -35.61 3.74 -34.87
C ASN A 548 -35.08 2.33 -34.58
N TYR A 549 -34.79 1.52 -35.61
CA TYR A 549 -34.13 0.24 -35.43
C TYR A 549 -32.72 0.40 -34.78
N TYR A 550 -31.89 1.32 -35.27
CA TYR A 550 -30.57 1.54 -34.66
C TYR A 550 -30.65 2.11 -33.23
N LYS A 551 -31.59 3.00 -32.95
CA LYS A 551 -31.86 3.47 -31.59
C LYS A 551 -32.26 2.32 -30.67
N PHE A 552 -33.14 1.44 -31.12
CA PHE A 552 -33.57 0.26 -30.39
C PHE A 552 -32.38 -0.68 -30.07
N THR A 553 -31.50 -0.93 -31.03
CA THR A 553 -30.34 -1.81 -30.76
C THR A 553 -29.40 -1.25 -29.72
N GLN A 554 -29.18 0.06 -29.69
CA GLN A 554 -28.36 0.73 -28.67
C GLN A 554 -29.05 0.77 -27.32
N TYR A 555 -30.37 0.90 -27.26
CA TYR A 555 -31.13 0.73 -26.04
C TYR A 555 -30.98 -0.66 -25.43
N LEU A 556 -31.07 -1.72 -26.25
CA LEU A 556 -30.84 -3.09 -25.79
C LEU A 556 -29.43 -3.27 -25.22
N PHE A 557 -28.42 -2.75 -25.96
CA PHE A 557 -27.03 -2.82 -25.50
C PHE A 557 -26.86 -2.16 -24.12
N GLN A 558 -27.28 -0.92 -23.97
CA GLN A 558 -27.14 -0.18 -22.71
C GLN A 558 -27.88 -0.88 -21.57
N ARG A 559 -29.11 -1.35 -21.79
CA ARG A 559 -29.90 -2.06 -20.77
C ARG A 559 -29.20 -3.31 -20.26
N GLN A 560 -28.70 -4.18 -21.17
CA GLN A 560 -28.03 -5.42 -20.81
C GLN A 560 -26.68 -5.13 -20.16
N TRP A 561 -25.90 -4.20 -20.68
CA TRP A 561 -24.60 -3.85 -20.10
C TRP A 561 -24.71 -3.27 -18.70
N LEU A 562 -25.64 -2.34 -18.48
CA LEU A 562 -25.86 -1.76 -17.14
C LEU A 562 -26.37 -2.78 -16.12
N LYS A 563 -27.13 -3.80 -16.56
CA LYS A 563 -27.52 -4.92 -15.71
C LYS A 563 -26.30 -5.75 -15.32
N LEU A 564 -25.41 -6.08 -16.26
CA LEU A 564 -24.17 -6.81 -16.02
C LEU A 564 -23.22 -6.01 -15.11
N LYS A 565 -23.02 -4.69 -15.35
CA LYS A 565 -22.22 -3.81 -14.51
C LYS A 565 -22.73 -3.78 -13.07
N ARG A 566 -24.04 -3.63 -12.89
CA ARG A 566 -24.63 -3.65 -11.52
C ARG A 566 -24.38 -4.98 -10.83
N TYR A 567 -24.45 -6.09 -11.54
CA TYR A 567 -24.11 -7.39 -10.98
C TYR A 567 -22.64 -7.47 -10.55
N ALA A 568 -21.71 -7.06 -11.42
CA ALA A 568 -20.28 -7.01 -11.08
C ALA A 568 -20.02 -6.13 -9.83
N ASN A 569 -20.62 -4.94 -9.79
CA ASN A 569 -20.46 -4.04 -8.65
C ASN A 569 -21.07 -4.62 -7.35
N SER A 570 -22.18 -5.38 -7.43
CA SER A 570 -22.75 -6.06 -6.26
C SER A 570 -21.85 -7.16 -5.69
N LYS A 571 -20.91 -7.68 -6.49
CA LYS A 571 -19.88 -8.64 -6.12
C LYS A 571 -18.56 -7.97 -5.72
N GLY A 572 -18.51 -6.64 -5.63
CA GLY A 572 -17.30 -5.88 -5.32
C GLY A 572 -16.34 -5.71 -6.51
N ILE A 573 -16.72 -6.15 -7.70
CA ILE A 573 -15.91 -6.06 -8.92
C ILE A 573 -16.12 -4.70 -9.60
N LYS A 574 -15.06 -3.94 -9.82
CA LYS A 574 -15.06 -2.69 -10.60
C LYS A 574 -14.61 -2.96 -12.03
N ILE A 575 -15.29 -2.36 -13.00
CA ILE A 575 -14.98 -2.51 -14.42
C ILE A 575 -14.08 -1.35 -14.86
N ILE A 576 -12.94 -1.68 -15.47
CA ILE A 576 -12.03 -0.73 -16.11
C ILE A 576 -12.31 -0.79 -17.62
N GLY A 577 -12.82 0.31 -18.16
CA GLY A 577 -13.04 0.46 -19.61
C GLY A 577 -11.84 1.09 -20.30
N ASP A 578 -11.89 1.14 -21.63
CA ASP A 578 -10.81 1.65 -22.45
C ASP A 578 -11.32 2.76 -23.38
N LEU A 579 -10.58 3.86 -23.47
CA LEU A 579 -10.94 5.07 -24.21
C LEU A 579 -9.87 5.36 -25.27
N PRO A 580 -10.05 4.95 -26.54
CA PRO A 580 -9.15 5.34 -27.61
C PRO A 580 -9.10 6.86 -27.80
N ILE A 581 -7.90 7.44 -27.96
CA ILE A 581 -7.79 8.89 -28.16
C ILE A 581 -8.46 9.32 -29.48
N PHE A 582 -8.19 8.64 -30.57
CA PHE A 582 -8.70 8.99 -31.89
C PHE A 582 -9.97 8.22 -32.25
N VAL A 583 -10.67 8.70 -33.28
CA VAL A 583 -11.87 8.07 -33.85
C VAL A 583 -11.64 7.77 -35.32
N SER A 584 -12.34 6.74 -35.85
CA SER A 584 -12.23 6.40 -37.27
C SER A 584 -12.75 7.52 -38.16
N HIS A 585 -12.08 7.78 -39.28
CA HIS A 585 -12.57 8.73 -40.27
C HIS A 585 -13.98 8.37 -40.75
N ASN A 586 -14.24 7.09 -41.07
CA ASN A 586 -15.57 6.63 -41.47
C ASN A 586 -16.42 6.30 -40.22
N SER A 587 -16.78 7.34 -39.45
CA SER A 587 -17.60 7.23 -38.25
C SER A 587 -18.68 8.30 -38.22
N ALA A 588 -19.73 8.02 -37.43
CA ALA A 588 -20.79 8.98 -37.14
C ALA A 588 -20.23 10.24 -36.50
N ASP A 589 -19.19 10.09 -35.68
CA ASP A 589 -18.56 11.19 -34.93
C ASP A 589 -17.93 12.21 -35.85
N VAL A 590 -17.13 11.76 -36.82
CA VAL A 590 -16.46 12.64 -37.78
C VAL A 590 -17.48 13.26 -38.74
N TRP A 591 -18.44 12.46 -39.26
CA TRP A 591 -19.50 12.97 -40.14
C TRP A 591 -20.38 13.99 -39.44
N ALA A 592 -20.80 13.75 -38.20
CA ALA A 592 -21.67 14.64 -37.47
C ALA A 592 -20.98 15.93 -37.01
N ASN A 593 -19.68 15.84 -36.69
CA ASN A 593 -18.93 16.91 -36.02
C ASN A 593 -17.73 17.40 -36.84
N GLN A 594 -17.85 17.52 -38.15
CA GLN A 594 -16.74 17.82 -39.09
C GLN A 594 -15.87 19.00 -38.64
N LYS A 595 -16.45 20.01 -37.97
CA LYS A 595 -15.77 21.26 -37.54
C LYS A 595 -14.73 21.02 -36.45
N ILE A 596 -14.84 19.94 -35.66
CA ILE A 596 -13.88 19.62 -34.61
C ILE A 596 -12.72 18.76 -35.07
N PHE A 597 -12.68 18.37 -36.36
CA PHE A 597 -11.63 17.60 -36.98
C PHE A 597 -10.90 18.36 -38.09
N LYS A 598 -9.62 18.05 -38.31
CA LYS A 598 -8.84 18.64 -39.42
C LYS A 598 -9.19 17.97 -40.74
N LEU A 599 -10.24 18.46 -41.40
CA LEU A 599 -10.75 17.95 -42.67
C LEU A 599 -10.62 18.98 -43.81
N ALA A 600 -10.43 18.49 -45.01
CA ALA A 600 -10.57 19.28 -46.24
C ALA A 600 -12.05 19.47 -46.60
N THR A 601 -12.36 20.33 -47.59
CA THR A 601 -13.74 20.65 -47.98
C THR A 601 -14.49 19.49 -48.62
N ASP A 602 -13.77 18.49 -49.14
CA ASP A 602 -14.32 17.25 -49.68
C ASP A 602 -14.55 16.16 -48.59
N GLY A 603 -14.24 16.47 -47.31
CA GLY A 603 -14.40 15.56 -46.21
C GLY A 603 -13.20 14.67 -45.93
N SER A 604 -12.18 14.67 -46.80
CA SER A 604 -10.95 13.90 -46.55
C SER A 604 -10.13 14.49 -45.38
N PRO A 605 -9.39 13.68 -44.62
CA PRO A 605 -8.49 14.19 -43.59
C PRO A 605 -7.40 15.10 -44.16
N LEU A 606 -7.02 16.15 -43.53
CA LEU A 606 -5.81 16.92 -43.85
C LEU A 606 -4.55 16.22 -43.35
N THR A 607 -4.67 15.65 -42.16
CA THR A 607 -3.60 14.89 -41.51
C THR A 607 -4.20 13.69 -40.76
N VAL A 608 -3.39 12.64 -40.59
CA VAL A 608 -3.80 11.41 -39.93
C VAL A 608 -2.85 11.04 -38.81
N ALA A 609 -3.38 10.35 -37.80
CA ALA A 609 -2.66 9.87 -36.65
C ALA A 609 -1.77 8.67 -36.95
N GLY A 610 -0.72 8.55 -36.20
CA GLY A 610 0.22 7.43 -36.19
C GLY A 610 1.26 7.59 -35.07
N VAL A 611 2.31 6.79 -35.13
CA VAL A 611 3.51 6.92 -34.30
C VAL A 611 4.75 6.92 -35.21
N PRO A 612 5.81 7.65 -34.82
CA PRO A 612 7.05 7.71 -35.59
C PRO A 612 7.73 6.35 -35.67
N PRO A 613 8.68 6.18 -36.61
CA PRO A 613 9.61 5.04 -36.57
C PRO A 613 10.26 4.89 -35.20
N ASP A 614 10.32 3.67 -34.72
CA ASP A 614 10.94 3.31 -33.46
C ASP A 614 11.72 1.98 -33.60
N TYR A 615 12.21 1.45 -32.47
CA TYR A 615 12.94 0.20 -32.43
C TYR A 615 12.11 -1.02 -32.93
N PHE A 616 10.79 -0.96 -32.84
CA PHE A 616 9.88 -2.05 -33.19
C PHE A 616 9.35 -1.93 -34.63
N SER A 617 9.37 -0.74 -35.23
CA SER A 617 8.86 -0.48 -36.58
C SER A 617 9.69 0.58 -37.30
N GLU A 618 10.46 0.17 -38.29
CA GLU A 618 11.29 1.08 -39.11
C GLU A 618 10.45 2.13 -39.90
N THR A 619 9.18 1.85 -40.12
CA THR A 619 8.24 2.74 -40.85
C THR A 619 7.26 3.46 -39.93
N GLY A 620 7.33 3.20 -38.61
CA GLY A 620 6.33 3.61 -37.64
C GLY A 620 4.98 2.91 -37.91
N GLN A 621 3.93 3.41 -37.26
CA GLN A 621 2.57 2.92 -37.49
C GLN A 621 1.70 4.05 -38.01
N LEU A 622 0.98 3.81 -39.09
CA LEU A 622 0.02 4.74 -39.68
C LEU A 622 -1.40 4.28 -39.37
N TRP A 623 -2.08 4.97 -38.44
CA TRP A 623 -3.43 4.56 -37.99
C TRP A 623 -4.57 5.07 -38.85
N GLY A 624 -4.37 6.20 -39.54
CA GLY A 624 -5.34 6.74 -40.48
C GLY A 624 -6.50 7.55 -39.87
N ASN A 625 -6.56 7.69 -38.57
CA ASN A 625 -7.58 8.48 -37.86
C ASN A 625 -7.33 9.98 -38.08
N PRO A 626 -8.38 10.82 -38.34
CA PRO A 626 -8.23 12.26 -38.46
C PRO A 626 -7.89 12.92 -37.13
N HIS A 627 -7.07 13.96 -37.16
CA HIS A 627 -6.75 14.73 -35.96
C HIS A 627 -7.86 15.70 -35.58
N TYR A 628 -7.97 16.00 -34.31
CA TYR A 628 -8.85 17.03 -33.77
C TYR A 628 -8.36 18.44 -34.10
N ASP A 629 -9.29 19.37 -34.37
CA ASP A 629 -9.03 20.80 -34.26
C ASP A 629 -9.23 21.26 -32.83
N TRP A 630 -8.16 21.18 -32.05
CA TRP A 630 -8.18 21.52 -30.63
C TRP A 630 -8.59 22.96 -30.35
N LYS A 631 -8.36 23.88 -31.30
CA LYS A 631 -8.79 25.29 -31.18
C LYS A 631 -10.30 25.41 -31.23
N VAL A 632 -10.96 24.60 -32.04
CA VAL A 632 -12.43 24.58 -32.14
C VAL A 632 -13.02 23.89 -30.88
N LEU A 633 -12.43 22.80 -30.43
CA LEU A 633 -12.86 22.13 -29.21
C LEU A 633 -12.75 23.03 -27.98
N ALA A 634 -11.68 23.81 -27.84
CA ALA A 634 -11.50 24.74 -26.73
C ALA A 634 -12.58 25.84 -26.70
N LYS A 635 -13.09 26.29 -27.85
CA LYS A 635 -14.19 27.31 -27.91
C LYS A 635 -15.52 26.82 -27.36
N THR A 636 -15.68 25.50 -27.21
CA THR A 636 -16.86 24.85 -26.64
C THR A 636 -16.54 24.20 -25.30
N ASP A 637 -15.50 24.66 -24.61
CA ASP A 637 -15.02 24.10 -23.34
C ASP A 637 -14.92 22.57 -23.37
N TYR A 638 -14.43 22.03 -24.50
CA TYR A 638 -14.27 20.60 -24.77
C TYR A 638 -15.54 19.75 -24.61
N GLN A 639 -16.71 20.32 -24.84
CA GLN A 639 -18.02 19.67 -24.61
C GLN A 639 -18.13 18.27 -25.25
N TRP A 640 -17.60 18.07 -26.47
CA TRP A 640 -17.62 16.76 -27.13
C TRP A 640 -16.83 15.69 -26.32
N TRP A 641 -15.67 16.06 -25.77
CA TRP A 641 -14.89 15.19 -24.91
C TRP A 641 -15.56 14.94 -23.56
N ILE A 642 -16.20 15.94 -22.97
CA ILE A 642 -16.97 15.81 -21.73
C ILE A 642 -18.10 14.79 -21.91
N GLU A 643 -18.85 14.86 -23.01
CA GLU A 643 -19.92 13.88 -23.29
C GLU A 643 -19.35 12.47 -23.57
N ARG A 644 -18.17 12.37 -24.20
CA ARG A 644 -17.49 11.08 -24.40
C ARG A 644 -17.08 10.43 -23.07
N PHE A 645 -16.48 11.19 -22.16
CA PHE A 645 -16.18 10.70 -20.81
C PHE A 645 -17.45 10.33 -20.03
N LYS A 646 -18.47 11.18 -20.07
CA LYS A 646 -19.74 10.93 -19.41
C LYS A 646 -20.40 9.62 -19.87
N THR A 647 -20.43 9.39 -21.19
CA THR A 647 -21.04 8.19 -21.76
C THR A 647 -20.26 6.95 -21.33
N LEU A 648 -18.94 6.98 -21.35
CA LEU A 648 -18.13 5.84 -20.93
C LEU A 648 -18.21 5.61 -19.41
N LEU A 649 -18.20 6.65 -18.56
CA LEU A 649 -18.37 6.54 -17.11
C LEU A 649 -19.70 5.92 -16.69
N ASN A 650 -20.74 6.09 -17.48
CA ASN A 650 -21.99 5.37 -17.25
C ASN A 650 -21.81 3.85 -17.43
N LEU A 651 -20.95 3.44 -18.36
CA LEU A 651 -20.74 2.03 -18.69
C LEU A 651 -19.69 1.36 -17.81
N VAL A 652 -18.71 2.11 -17.30
CA VAL A 652 -17.57 1.56 -16.53
C VAL A 652 -17.33 2.31 -15.21
N ASP A 653 -16.48 1.80 -14.33
CA ASP A 653 -16.17 2.42 -13.04
C ASP A 653 -14.84 3.19 -13.08
N MET A 654 -13.94 2.81 -13.98
CA MET A 654 -12.61 3.40 -14.17
C MET A 654 -12.30 3.42 -15.66
N ILE A 655 -11.45 4.33 -16.10
CA ILE A 655 -11.10 4.50 -17.52
C ILE A 655 -9.59 4.37 -17.72
N ARG A 656 -9.17 3.45 -18.60
CA ARG A 656 -7.84 3.50 -19.21
C ARG A 656 -7.93 4.42 -20.42
N VAL A 657 -7.10 5.44 -20.45
CA VAL A 657 -6.97 6.37 -21.57
C VAL A 657 -5.84 5.87 -22.46
N ASP A 658 -6.23 5.37 -23.63
CA ASP A 658 -5.32 4.83 -24.63
C ASP A 658 -4.48 5.94 -25.27
N HIS A 659 -3.20 5.66 -25.56
CA HIS A 659 -2.24 6.59 -26.13
C HIS A 659 -2.22 7.96 -25.41
N PHE A 660 -2.11 7.95 -24.07
CA PHE A 660 -2.15 9.15 -23.23
C PHE A 660 -1.15 10.24 -23.67
N ARG A 661 0.02 9.82 -24.18
CA ARG A 661 1.01 10.73 -24.75
C ARG A 661 0.41 11.71 -25.77
N GLY A 662 -0.57 11.28 -26.55
CA GLY A 662 -1.21 12.07 -27.60
C GLY A 662 -1.97 13.29 -27.10
N PHE A 663 -2.28 13.37 -25.79
CA PHE A 663 -2.87 14.55 -25.15
C PHE A 663 -1.83 15.61 -24.77
N GLU A 664 -0.55 15.26 -24.74
CA GLU A 664 0.56 16.20 -24.64
C GLU A 664 1.08 16.61 -26.02
N ALA A 665 1.39 15.63 -26.87
CA ALA A 665 1.76 15.82 -28.26
C ALA A 665 1.46 14.54 -29.06
N TYR A 666 0.89 14.72 -30.23
CA TYR A 666 0.55 13.62 -31.15
C TYR A 666 1.41 13.69 -32.41
N TRP A 667 1.62 12.51 -33.05
CA TRP A 667 2.37 12.41 -34.29
C TRP A 667 1.44 12.67 -35.48
N GLU A 668 1.67 13.77 -36.17
CA GLU A 668 0.84 14.24 -37.29
C GLU A 668 1.50 13.87 -38.60
N VAL A 669 0.82 13.00 -39.38
CA VAL A 669 1.25 12.58 -40.72
C VAL A 669 0.35 13.19 -41.75
N PRO A 670 0.87 13.81 -42.86
CA PRO A 670 0.03 14.31 -43.95
C PRO A 670 -0.80 13.18 -44.57
N PHE A 671 -2.06 13.44 -44.83
CA PHE A 671 -2.93 12.44 -45.48
C PHE A 671 -2.37 11.97 -46.82
N GLY A 672 -2.52 10.66 -47.13
CA GLY A 672 -2.05 10.06 -48.39
C GLY A 672 -0.59 9.54 -48.31
N GLN A 673 0.10 9.66 -47.19
CA GLN A 673 1.38 8.95 -47.03
C GLN A 673 1.15 7.44 -46.89
N LYS A 674 2.17 6.64 -47.26
CA LYS A 674 2.12 5.17 -47.18
C LYS A 674 2.58 4.63 -45.81
N ASP A 675 3.32 5.42 -45.06
CA ASP A 675 3.91 5.11 -43.76
C ASP A 675 3.92 6.34 -42.86
N ALA A 676 4.39 6.19 -41.64
CA ALA A 676 4.44 7.26 -40.64
C ALA A 676 5.78 8.01 -40.60
N VAL A 677 6.73 7.75 -41.51
CA VAL A 677 8.09 8.34 -41.48
C VAL A 677 8.05 9.86 -41.63
N LYS A 678 7.18 10.38 -42.52
CA LYS A 678 7.07 11.82 -42.78
C LYS A 678 6.02 12.48 -41.91
N GLY A 679 6.24 12.46 -40.59
CA GLY A 679 5.36 13.12 -39.64
C GLY A 679 6.09 14.20 -38.82
N ARG A 680 5.37 14.81 -37.88
CA ARG A 680 5.89 15.77 -36.90
C ARG A 680 5.10 15.71 -35.61
N TRP A 681 5.75 16.02 -34.51
CA TRP A 681 5.09 16.21 -33.21
C TRP A 681 4.31 17.53 -33.17
N VAL A 682 3.06 17.47 -32.75
CA VAL A 682 2.17 18.63 -32.57
C VAL A 682 1.60 18.62 -31.17
N LYS A 683 1.78 19.71 -30.42
CA LYS A 683 1.26 19.85 -29.06
C LYS A 683 -0.27 19.78 -29.02
N ALA A 684 -0.80 19.15 -28.01
CA ALA A 684 -2.22 19.08 -27.67
C ALA A 684 -2.50 19.77 -26.32
N PRO A 685 -3.71 20.25 -26.07
CA PRO A 685 -4.07 20.97 -24.85
C PRO A 685 -4.55 19.99 -23.75
N GLY A 686 -3.70 19.01 -23.40
CA GLY A 686 -4.09 17.97 -22.45
C GLY A 686 -4.36 18.53 -21.06
N GLN A 687 -3.61 19.53 -20.63
CA GLN A 687 -3.81 20.13 -19.30
C GLN A 687 -5.18 20.82 -19.22
N GLU A 688 -5.56 21.59 -20.22
CA GLU A 688 -6.86 22.29 -20.30
C GLU A 688 -8.02 21.31 -20.43
N LEU A 689 -7.85 20.27 -21.26
CA LEU A 689 -8.85 19.23 -21.43
C LEU A 689 -9.13 18.47 -20.11
N PHE A 690 -8.10 17.95 -19.47
CA PHE A 690 -8.28 17.20 -18.21
C PHE A 690 -8.72 18.09 -17.06
N ALA A 691 -8.35 19.39 -17.06
CA ALA A 691 -8.89 20.35 -16.11
C ALA A 691 -10.41 20.57 -16.32
N ALA A 692 -10.89 20.66 -17.57
CA ALA A 692 -12.31 20.76 -17.88
C ALA A 692 -13.08 19.49 -17.47
N ILE A 693 -12.50 18.32 -17.72
CA ILE A 693 -13.07 17.02 -17.29
C ILE A 693 -13.14 16.94 -15.75
N ARG A 694 -12.06 17.29 -15.04
CA ARG A 694 -12.03 17.32 -13.57
C ARG A 694 -13.04 18.33 -13.00
N ALA A 695 -13.18 19.49 -13.59
CA ALA A 695 -14.18 20.48 -13.20
C ALA A 695 -15.62 19.97 -13.31
N LYS A 696 -15.89 19.09 -14.29
CA LYS A 696 -17.23 18.52 -14.55
C LYS A 696 -17.56 17.32 -13.67
N PHE A 697 -16.59 16.42 -13.45
CA PHE A 697 -16.84 15.11 -12.84
C PHE A 697 -16.11 14.91 -11.50
N GLY A 698 -15.30 15.86 -11.04
CA GLY A 698 -14.43 15.69 -9.90
C GLY A 698 -13.20 14.82 -10.23
N ASP A 699 -12.57 14.26 -9.21
CA ASP A 699 -11.42 13.37 -9.37
C ASP A 699 -11.88 12.00 -9.91
N LEU A 700 -11.50 11.72 -11.15
CA LEU A 700 -11.80 10.48 -11.83
C LEU A 700 -10.66 9.47 -11.67
N HIS A 701 -11.00 8.20 -11.60
CA HIS A 701 -10.04 7.10 -11.65
C HIS A 701 -9.62 6.83 -13.10
N ILE A 702 -8.67 7.62 -13.60
CA ILE A 702 -8.10 7.50 -14.94
C ILE A 702 -6.75 6.78 -14.84
N ILE A 703 -6.52 5.81 -15.72
CA ILE A 703 -5.25 5.11 -15.93
C ILE A 703 -4.67 5.65 -17.25
N ALA A 704 -3.48 6.23 -17.19
CA ALA A 704 -2.79 6.74 -18.37
C ALA A 704 -1.98 5.62 -19.02
N GLU A 705 -2.27 5.30 -20.29
CA GLU A 705 -1.38 4.45 -21.09
C GLU A 705 -0.19 5.30 -21.55
N ASP A 706 0.91 5.19 -20.81
CA ASP A 706 2.17 5.91 -20.98
C ASP A 706 3.29 5.00 -21.47
N LEU A 707 3.02 4.26 -22.55
CA LEU A 707 3.97 3.36 -23.20
C LEU A 707 4.65 4.04 -24.41
N GLY A 708 5.80 3.54 -24.80
CA GLY A 708 6.56 4.04 -25.96
C GLY A 708 7.50 5.20 -25.61
N ASN A 709 7.60 6.20 -26.50
CA ASN A 709 8.51 7.34 -26.31
C ASN A 709 7.89 8.39 -25.35
N ILE A 710 8.14 8.28 -24.06
CA ILE A 710 7.60 9.15 -23.01
C ILE A 710 8.62 10.24 -22.66
N THR A 711 8.17 11.51 -22.77
CA THR A 711 8.99 12.68 -22.44
C THR A 711 8.64 13.22 -21.04
N ASP A 712 9.50 14.09 -20.51
CA ASP A 712 9.29 14.72 -19.18
C ASP A 712 7.97 15.50 -19.12
N GLU A 713 7.51 16.09 -20.25
CA GLU A 713 6.25 16.82 -20.33
C GLU A 713 5.03 15.86 -20.21
N VAL A 714 5.11 14.65 -20.77
CA VAL A 714 4.07 13.62 -20.60
C VAL A 714 4.03 13.17 -19.14
N ILE A 715 5.20 12.95 -18.52
CA ILE A 715 5.31 12.62 -17.09
C ILE A 715 4.70 13.73 -16.24
N ALA A 716 5.04 15.00 -16.53
CA ALA A 716 4.50 16.15 -15.81
C ALA A 716 2.97 16.27 -15.94
N LEU A 717 2.42 16.06 -17.14
CA LEU A 717 0.97 16.06 -17.36
C LEU A 717 0.28 14.96 -16.54
N LYS A 718 0.82 13.74 -16.55
CA LYS A 718 0.31 12.60 -15.77
C LYS A 718 0.34 12.88 -14.27
N GLN A 719 1.47 13.39 -13.76
CA GLN A 719 1.66 13.71 -12.34
C GLN A 719 0.76 14.86 -11.88
N HIS A 720 0.54 15.89 -12.73
CA HIS A 720 -0.34 17.01 -12.40
C HIS A 720 -1.77 16.58 -12.05
N PHE A 721 -2.24 15.50 -12.66
CA PHE A 721 -3.58 14.95 -12.42
C PHE A 721 -3.58 13.70 -11.52
N ASP A 722 -2.43 13.28 -11.02
CA ASP A 722 -2.23 12.06 -10.22
C ASP A 722 -2.72 10.78 -10.92
N PHE A 723 -2.58 10.71 -12.25
CA PHE A 723 -2.98 9.53 -13.00
C PHE A 723 -1.93 8.43 -12.87
N PRO A 724 -2.29 7.19 -12.46
CA PRO A 724 -1.39 6.05 -12.52
C PRO A 724 -1.02 5.72 -13.96
N GLY A 725 0.26 5.44 -14.18
CA GLY A 725 0.79 4.93 -15.44
C GLY A 725 0.76 3.40 -15.52
N MET A 726 1.14 2.85 -16.66
CA MET A 726 1.20 1.42 -16.93
C MET A 726 2.64 0.91 -16.88
N ASN A 727 2.86 -0.20 -16.17
CA ASN A 727 4.15 -0.92 -16.11
C ASN A 727 3.97 -2.32 -16.67
N ILE A 728 4.54 -2.59 -17.84
CA ILE A 728 4.43 -3.87 -18.54
C ILE A 728 5.70 -4.67 -18.30
N LEU A 729 5.61 -5.85 -17.66
CA LEU A 729 6.77 -6.66 -17.31
C LEU A 729 7.63 -7.04 -18.51
N GLN A 730 7.01 -7.35 -19.65
CA GLN A 730 7.73 -7.67 -20.89
C GLN A 730 8.65 -6.53 -21.37
N PHE A 731 8.36 -5.27 -20.99
CA PHE A 731 9.19 -4.11 -21.30
C PHE A 731 10.11 -3.72 -20.14
N SER A 732 9.64 -3.88 -18.89
CA SER A 732 10.35 -3.41 -17.69
C SER A 732 11.46 -4.35 -17.22
N LEU A 733 11.43 -5.62 -17.64
CA LEU A 733 12.46 -6.63 -17.33
C LEU A 733 13.56 -6.67 -18.40
N MET A 734 13.83 -5.56 -19.05
CA MET A 734 14.90 -5.45 -20.03
C MET A 734 16.28 -5.46 -19.34
N ILE A 735 17.25 -6.07 -20.03
CA ILE A 735 18.65 -6.15 -19.59
C ILE A 735 19.38 -4.94 -20.18
N ASP A 736 20.03 -4.16 -19.34
CA ASP A 736 20.80 -2.99 -19.76
C ASP A 736 22.16 -3.37 -20.42
N GLU A 737 22.91 -2.36 -20.88
CA GLU A 737 24.23 -2.55 -21.51
C GLU A 737 25.28 -3.18 -20.56
N ASN A 738 25.03 -3.14 -19.25
CA ASN A 738 25.88 -3.75 -18.23
C ASN A 738 25.44 -5.18 -17.85
N GLU A 739 24.50 -5.77 -18.59
CA GLU A 739 23.90 -7.07 -18.32
C GLU A 739 23.11 -7.13 -16.98
N GLU A 740 22.64 -5.98 -16.47
CA GLU A 740 21.84 -5.91 -15.25
C GLU A 740 20.36 -5.65 -15.55
N ILE A 741 19.47 -6.27 -14.74
CA ILE A 741 18.04 -6.00 -14.79
C ILE A 741 17.71 -4.91 -13.76
N LYS A 742 17.36 -3.72 -14.24
CA LYS A 742 16.93 -2.59 -13.40
C LYS A 742 15.41 -2.45 -13.45
N PHE A 743 14.72 -3.23 -12.65
CA PHE A 743 13.28 -3.10 -12.52
C PHE A 743 12.93 -1.95 -11.57
N THR A 744 12.18 -0.99 -12.06
CA THR A 744 11.57 0.09 -11.26
C THR A 744 10.06 0.03 -11.42
N CYS A 745 9.35 0.18 -10.32
CA CYS A 745 7.89 0.20 -10.31
C CYS A 745 7.42 1.29 -9.37
N ASP A 746 6.80 2.31 -9.91
CA ASP A 746 6.20 3.38 -9.12
C ASP A 746 4.97 2.85 -8.36
N HIS A 747 4.73 3.42 -7.19
CA HIS A 747 3.54 3.07 -6.42
C HIS A 747 2.25 3.49 -7.16
N ASN A 748 2.20 4.72 -7.70
CA ASN A 748 1.06 5.18 -8.51
C ASN A 748 1.15 4.64 -9.93
N SER A 749 1.18 3.31 -10.07
CA SER A 749 1.19 2.61 -11.35
C SER A 749 0.32 1.36 -11.32
N ILE A 750 0.03 0.84 -12.50
CA ILE A 750 -0.65 -0.44 -12.71
C ILE A 750 0.35 -1.39 -13.34
N ILE A 751 0.57 -2.55 -12.75
CA ILE A 751 1.47 -3.56 -13.31
C ILE A 751 0.70 -4.60 -14.12
N TYR A 752 1.25 -4.95 -15.27
CA TYR A 752 0.75 -5.98 -16.16
C TYR A 752 1.87 -6.97 -16.49
N THR A 753 1.54 -8.22 -16.68
CA THR A 753 2.46 -9.19 -17.31
C THR A 753 2.59 -8.91 -18.81
N GLY A 754 1.53 -8.53 -19.45
CA GLY A 754 1.36 -8.08 -20.82
C GLY A 754 -0.02 -7.43 -20.97
N THR A 755 -0.28 -6.79 -22.12
CA THR A 755 -1.59 -6.27 -22.52
C THR A 755 -2.18 -7.10 -23.65
N HIS A 756 -3.30 -6.67 -24.23
CA HIS A 756 -3.87 -7.29 -25.42
C HIS A 756 -2.96 -7.21 -26.66
N ASP A 757 -2.01 -6.27 -26.70
CA ASP A 757 -1.04 -6.08 -27.79
C ASP A 757 0.26 -6.87 -27.62
N ASN A 758 0.50 -7.39 -26.43
CA ASN A 758 1.68 -8.19 -26.12
C ASN A 758 1.45 -9.68 -26.42
N ASN A 759 2.53 -10.43 -26.54
CA ASN A 759 2.46 -11.89 -26.52
C ASN A 759 2.06 -12.37 -25.11
N THR A 760 1.55 -13.61 -25.00
CA THR A 760 1.37 -14.24 -23.70
C THR A 760 2.74 -14.40 -23.01
N ILE A 761 2.78 -14.51 -21.66
CA ILE A 761 4.04 -14.76 -20.94
C ILE A 761 4.75 -16.01 -21.50
N SER A 762 4.02 -17.11 -21.69
CA SER A 762 4.58 -18.35 -22.20
C SER A 762 5.13 -18.20 -23.60
N GLY A 763 4.41 -17.47 -24.48
CA GLY A 763 4.87 -17.14 -25.84
C GLY A 763 6.09 -16.22 -25.81
N TRP A 764 6.10 -15.19 -24.99
CA TRP A 764 7.22 -14.27 -24.84
C TRP A 764 8.49 -14.98 -24.36
N LEU A 765 8.39 -15.81 -23.31
CA LEU A 765 9.53 -16.59 -22.78
C LEU A 765 10.08 -17.62 -23.77
N SER A 766 9.21 -18.19 -24.64
CA SER A 766 9.61 -19.28 -25.54
C SER A 766 9.98 -18.84 -26.96
N GLN A 767 9.46 -17.69 -27.42
CA GLN A 767 9.60 -17.27 -28.83
C GLN A 767 10.24 -15.89 -29.00
N ASP A 768 9.93 -14.92 -28.12
CA ASP A 768 10.37 -13.54 -28.30
C ASP A 768 11.71 -13.26 -27.61
N LEU A 769 12.10 -14.05 -26.60
CA LEU A 769 13.33 -13.86 -25.86
C LEU A 769 14.46 -14.81 -26.32
N PRO A 770 15.67 -14.29 -26.58
CA PRO A 770 16.86 -15.12 -26.69
C PRO A 770 17.12 -15.90 -25.38
N GLU A 771 17.55 -17.18 -25.48
CA GLU A 771 17.70 -18.08 -24.33
C GLU A 771 18.64 -17.52 -23.23
N ALA A 772 19.68 -16.80 -23.63
CA ALA A 772 20.59 -16.16 -22.67
C ALA A 772 19.86 -15.09 -21.81
N LYS A 773 19.05 -14.25 -22.44
CA LYS A 773 18.25 -13.22 -21.74
C LYS A 773 17.17 -13.84 -20.86
N LYS A 774 16.48 -14.86 -21.37
CA LYS A 774 15.52 -15.63 -20.60
C LYS A 774 16.14 -16.19 -19.32
N THR A 775 17.30 -16.83 -19.42
CA THR A 775 18.03 -17.39 -18.28
C THR A 775 18.36 -16.33 -17.23
N GLN A 776 18.81 -15.14 -17.65
CA GLN A 776 19.10 -14.03 -16.75
C GLN A 776 17.83 -13.52 -16.04
N ILE A 777 16.73 -13.31 -16.78
CA ILE A 777 15.43 -12.88 -16.23
C ILE A 777 14.92 -13.90 -15.22
N ILE A 778 14.91 -15.19 -15.56
CA ILE A 778 14.44 -16.23 -14.63
C ILE A 778 15.32 -16.30 -13.38
N LYS A 779 16.64 -16.20 -13.53
CA LYS A 779 17.54 -16.12 -12.37
C LYS A 779 17.22 -14.92 -11.48
N TYR A 780 17.03 -13.74 -12.08
CA TYR A 780 16.63 -12.53 -11.34
C TYR A 780 15.30 -12.74 -10.59
N LEU A 781 14.26 -13.20 -11.27
CA LEU A 781 12.93 -13.43 -10.68
C LEU A 781 12.99 -14.41 -9.50
N ARG A 782 13.76 -15.50 -9.60
CA ARG A 782 13.94 -16.48 -8.52
C ARG A 782 14.55 -15.89 -7.25
N THR A 783 15.28 -14.77 -7.34
CA THR A 783 15.79 -14.04 -6.16
C THR A 783 14.75 -13.14 -5.52
N LYS A 784 13.60 -12.92 -6.19
CA LYS A 784 12.58 -11.92 -5.79
C LYS A 784 11.24 -12.55 -5.38
N VAL A 785 10.98 -13.78 -5.76
CA VAL A 785 9.76 -14.48 -5.44
C VAL A 785 10.01 -15.62 -4.44
N ARG A 786 8.96 -16.04 -3.74
CA ARG A 786 9.05 -16.99 -2.62
C ARG A 786 9.13 -18.46 -3.01
N LYS A 787 8.68 -18.84 -4.21
CA LYS A 787 8.53 -20.24 -4.62
C LYS A 787 9.38 -20.62 -5.81
N ASN A 788 9.89 -21.83 -5.80
CA ASN A 788 10.49 -22.45 -6.99
C ASN A 788 9.34 -23.11 -7.78
N CYS A 789 8.74 -22.36 -8.70
CA CYS A 789 7.60 -22.73 -9.52
C CYS A 789 7.94 -22.65 -11.02
N ALA A 790 6.96 -22.92 -11.88
CA ALA A 790 7.10 -22.76 -13.34
C ALA A 790 7.53 -21.33 -13.71
N GLU A 791 8.22 -21.15 -14.82
CA GLU A 791 8.81 -19.87 -15.24
C GLU A 791 7.75 -18.78 -15.44
N SER A 792 6.58 -19.14 -16.02
CA SER A 792 5.44 -18.23 -16.15
C SER A 792 4.86 -17.81 -14.80
N ASP A 793 4.78 -18.71 -13.83
CA ASP A 793 4.27 -18.42 -12.49
C ASP A 793 5.18 -17.46 -11.71
N LEU A 794 6.51 -17.44 -11.99
CA LEU A 794 7.45 -16.47 -11.42
C LEU A 794 7.06 -15.03 -11.79
N LEU A 795 6.64 -14.79 -13.04
CA LEU A 795 6.22 -13.47 -13.51
C LEU A 795 4.89 -13.04 -12.88
N LEU A 796 3.94 -13.96 -12.73
CA LEU A 796 2.67 -13.71 -12.04
C LEU A 796 2.92 -13.30 -10.58
N GLU A 797 3.74 -14.07 -9.87
CA GLU A 797 4.08 -13.81 -8.48
C GLU A 797 4.86 -12.51 -8.33
N PHE A 798 5.80 -12.22 -9.24
CA PHE A 798 6.56 -10.97 -9.26
C PHE A 798 5.65 -9.75 -9.48
N ALA A 799 4.67 -9.83 -10.40
CA ALA A 799 3.69 -8.78 -10.60
C ALA A 799 2.89 -8.50 -9.32
N TYR A 800 2.41 -9.55 -8.65
CA TYR A 800 1.66 -9.43 -7.40
C TYR A 800 2.52 -8.90 -6.23
N GLY A 801 3.80 -9.25 -6.18
CA GLY A 801 4.78 -8.76 -5.20
C GLY A 801 5.22 -7.31 -5.41
N SER A 802 4.88 -6.68 -6.53
CA SER A 802 5.31 -5.32 -6.87
C SER A 802 4.69 -4.23 -5.99
N ARG A 803 5.23 -3.00 -6.12
CA ARG A 803 4.71 -1.80 -5.43
C ARG A 803 3.43 -1.25 -6.07
N ALA A 804 3.13 -1.61 -7.32
CA ALA A 804 2.04 -1.05 -8.09
C ALA A 804 0.69 -1.08 -7.33
N LYS A 805 -0.08 -0.01 -7.48
CA LYS A 805 -1.42 0.16 -6.90
C LYS A 805 -2.35 -0.98 -7.33
N PHE A 806 -2.32 -1.34 -8.63
CA PHE A 806 -3.08 -2.47 -9.14
C PHE A 806 -2.15 -3.45 -9.88
N ALA A 807 -2.48 -4.74 -9.81
CA ALA A 807 -1.89 -5.79 -10.64
C ALA A 807 -3.00 -6.38 -11.51
N ILE A 808 -2.90 -6.17 -12.83
CA ILE A 808 -3.91 -6.62 -13.79
C ILE A 808 -3.24 -7.60 -14.76
N ILE A 809 -3.71 -8.83 -14.75
CA ILE A 809 -3.09 -9.92 -15.49
C ILE A 809 -4.05 -10.40 -16.60
N PRO A 810 -3.61 -10.54 -17.87
CA PRO A 810 -4.38 -11.20 -18.90
C PRO A 810 -4.80 -12.61 -18.50
N LEU A 811 -6.04 -13.00 -18.81
CA LEU A 811 -6.52 -14.35 -18.46
C LEU A 811 -5.68 -15.44 -19.12
N GLN A 812 -5.15 -15.18 -20.31
CA GLN A 812 -4.26 -16.10 -21.03
C GLN A 812 -3.02 -16.47 -20.23
N ASP A 813 -2.47 -15.52 -19.50
CA ASP A 813 -1.27 -15.73 -18.68
C ASP A 813 -1.58 -16.57 -17.45
N TRP A 814 -2.74 -16.37 -16.82
CA TRP A 814 -3.22 -17.25 -15.75
C TRP A 814 -3.42 -18.69 -16.20
N LEU A 815 -3.84 -18.89 -17.44
CA LEU A 815 -4.02 -20.19 -18.05
C LEU A 815 -2.73 -20.77 -18.65
N ASN A 816 -1.61 -20.02 -18.58
CA ASN A 816 -0.32 -20.38 -19.14
C ASN A 816 -0.38 -20.78 -20.62
N LEU A 817 -1.15 -20.05 -21.42
CA LEU A 817 -1.33 -20.31 -22.86
C LEU A 817 -0.15 -19.77 -23.66
N ASP A 818 0.13 -20.43 -24.79
CA ASP A 818 1.17 -20.02 -25.74
C ASP A 818 0.74 -18.86 -26.66
N SER A 819 1.60 -18.49 -27.61
CA SER A 819 1.39 -17.39 -28.55
C SER A 819 0.11 -17.50 -29.38
N SER A 820 -0.48 -18.68 -29.53
CA SER A 820 -1.74 -18.87 -30.28
C SER A 820 -2.93 -18.21 -29.59
N ALA A 821 -2.81 -17.94 -28.29
CA ALA A 821 -3.82 -17.25 -27.51
C ALA A 821 -3.64 -15.72 -27.47
N ARG A 822 -2.69 -15.18 -28.21
CA ARG A 822 -2.48 -13.73 -28.31
C ARG A 822 -3.74 -13.05 -28.86
N MET A 823 -4.13 -11.90 -28.25
CA MET A 823 -5.35 -11.19 -28.64
C MET A 823 -5.15 -10.34 -29.89
N ASN A 824 -4.04 -9.60 -29.94
CA ASN A 824 -3.70 -8.72 -31.05
C ASN A 824 -2.20 -8.72 -31.34
N LEU A 825 -1.84 -8.76 -32.64
CA LEU A 825 -0.49 -8.51 -33.12
C LEU A 825 -0.49 -7.18 -33.88
N PRO A 826 0.00 -6.08 -33.28
CA PRO A 826 0.03 -4.78 -33.93
C PRO A 826 0.72 -4.83 -35.28
N GLY A 827 0.14 -4.14 -36.28
CA GLY A 827 0.65 -4.14 -37.65
C GLY A 827 0.23 -5.34 -38.53
N SER A 828 -0.51 -6.31 -37.97
CA SER A 828 -1.10 -7.42 -38.73
C SER A 828 -2.63 -7.31 -38.81
N VAL A 829 -3.26 -8.00 -39.76
CA VAL A 829 -4.73 -8.05 -39.92
C VAL A 829 -5.27 -9.47 -39.75
N GLU A 830 -4.42 -10.48 -39.69
CA GLU A 830 -4.83 -11.88 -39.61
C GLU A 830 -4.92 -12.37 -38.15
N ALA A 831 -5.94 -13.16 -37.86
CA ALA A 831 -6.17 -13.85 -36.57
C ALA A 831 -6.28 -12.96 -35.30
N ASN A 832 -6.34 -11.62 -35.45
CA ASN A 832 -6.51 -10.69 -34.32
C ASN A 832 -7.96 -10.70 -33.81
N TRP A 833 -8.13 -10.42 -32.48
CA TRP A 833 -9.40 -10.20 -31.80
C TRP A 833 -10.34 -11.44 -31.73
N GLN A 834 -9.81 -12.65 -31.98
CA GLN A 834 -10.59 -13.88 -32.09
C GLN A 834 -10.44 -14.87 -30.96
N TRP A 835 -9.46 -14.65 -30.08
CA TRP A 835 -9.21 -15.58 -28.99
C TRP A 835 -10.41 -15.68 -28.03
N GLN A 836 -10.74 -16.93 -27.62
CA GLN A 836 -11.79 -17.24 -26.65
C GLN A 836 -11.30 -18.27 -25.65
N VAL A 837 -11.74 -18.11 -24.39
CA VAL A 837 -11.49 -19.07 -23.32
C VAL A 837 -12.47 -20.23 -23.42
N GLN A 838 -12.02 -21.45 -23.16
CA GLN A 838 -12.88 -22.62 -23.04
C GLN A 838 -13.59 -22.61 -21.67
N ALA A 839 -14.83 -23.07 -21.63
CA ALA A 839 -15.69 -22.95 -20.44
C ALA A 839 -15.13 -23.71 -19.21
N ASP A 840 -14.44 -24.82 -19.41
CA ASP A 840 -13.83 -25.65 -18.35
C ASP A 840 -12.54 -25.07 -17.77
N CYS A 841 -11.94 -24.09 -18.43
CA CYS A 841 -10.70 -23.45 -17.97
C CYS A 841 -10.92 -22.54 -16.74
N LEU A 842 -12.13 -22.02 -16.54
CA LEU A 842 -12.47 -21.18 -15.37
C LEU A 842 -12.80 -22.07 -14.15
N SER A 843 -11.84 -22.87 -13.75
CA SER A 843 -12.01 -23.88 -12.70
C SER A 843 -11.92 -23.31 -11.28
N ALA A 844 -12.43 -24.06 -10.29
CA ALA A 844 -12.29 -23.73 -8.88
C ALA A 844 -10.82 -23.73 -8.41
N ASP A 845 -10.00 -24.63 -8.97
CA ASP A 845 -8.57 -24.72 -8.65
C ASP A 845 -7.81 -23.49 -9.13
N LEU A 846 -8.13 -23.01 -10.33
CA LEU A 846 -7.56 -21.75 -10.83
C LEU A 846 -7.98 -20.57 -9.94
N ALA A 847 -9.24 -20.47 -9.58
CA ALA A 847 -9.73 -19.42 -8.68
C ALA A 847 -9.01 -19.45 -7.32
N LEU A 848 -8.78 -20.64 -6.76
CA LEU A 848 -8.04 -20.81 -5.51
C LEU A 848 -6.57 -20.38 -5.64
N LYS A 849 -5.89 -20.81 -6.71
CA LYS A 849 -4.50 -20.40 -7.01
C LYS A 849 -4.36 -18.88 -7.05
N ILE A 850 -5.27 -18.20 -7.73
CA ILE A 850 -5.28 -16.73 -7.85
C ILE A 850 -5.52 -16.08 -6.48
N LYS A 851 -6.54 -16.60 -5.74
CA LYS A 851 -6.91 -16.09 -4.41
C LYS A 851 -5.75 -16.17 -3.41
N GLU A 852 -5.00 -17.25 -3.41
CA GLU A 852 -3.81 -17.41 -2.55
C GLU A 852 -2.78 -16.30 -2.78
N LEU A 853 -2.53 -15.93 -4.04
CA LEU A 853 -1.62 -14.82 -4.36
C LEU A 853 -2.19 -13.46 -3.94
N VAL A 854 -3.49 -13.22 -4.18
CA VAL A 854 -4.20 -12.01 -3.72
C VAL A 854 -4.04 -11.83 -2.21
N GLN A 855 -4.31 -12.88 -1.44
CA GLN A 855 -4.22 -12.85 0.02
C GLN A 855 -2.79 -12.65 0.51
N TYR A 856 -1.84 -13.40 -0.06
CA TYR A 856 -0.44 -13.32 0.36
C TYR A 856 0.17 -11.94 0.13
N TYR A 857 -0.14 -11.29 -1.00
CA TYR A 857 0.39 -9.98 -1.36
C TYR A 857 -0.55 -8.81 -0.99
N ASN A 858 -1.61 -9.10 -0.21
CA ASN A 858 -2.60 -8.12 0.28
C ASN A 858 -3.15 -7.21 -0.83
N ARG A 859 -3.73 -7.83 -1.89
CA ARG A 859 -4.32 -7.13 -3.05
C ARG A 859 -5.84 -7.30 -3.15
N GLN A 860 -6.51 -7.17 -2.01
CA GLN A 860 -7.98 -7.32 -1.91
C GLN A 860 -8.77 -6.07 -2.28
#